data_c1c94651094e5492b595620cea34b46c
#
_entry.id   c1c94651094e5492b595620cea34b46c
#
_cell.length_a   1.000
_cell.length_b   1.000
_cell.length_c   1.000
_cell.angle_alpha   90.00
_cell.angle_beta   90.00
_cell.angle_gamma   90.00
#
_symmetry.space_group_name_H-M   'P 1'
#
loop_
_entity.id
_entity.type
_entity.pdbx_description
1 polymer ?
#
loop_
_entity_poly.entity_id
_entity_poly.type
_entity_poly.pdbx_seq_one_letter_code
_entity_poly.pdbx_strand_id
1 'polypeptide(L)'
;MTTIELLRPLVDGLSQSHPGFSNSDLEKAFAAAKKAHAGQLRKSGEDYITHPVAVAQILIDLGMDLPTIMAALLHDTVEDTTYSIEQIKSEFGDEVTSLVDGVTKLDKLTYGPTAEAETLRKMVVAMSRDIRVLVIKLADRLHNARTWDFITPETAQRKARETLDIYAPLAHRLGMNAIKWELEDLSFRILEPKKFEEIERLVGERSPARDQITSEVISAIDSDLKIEGITAQVNGRKKHFYSVYQKMVVRGREFNDIYDLVGIRILVDSVRDCYGVLGSIHARWSPVPGRFKDYIAMPKFNLYQSLHTTVIGPNGKAVEIQIRTFDMHARAEFGIAAHWKYKSKNTEAGKSPEVLWLRQLHEWQQESEDVGDFLETLRYDLRTPEVFVFTPKGSVIALPSGSTPVDFAYAVHTEVGNKCVGAKVNGKLVPLESHLVNGDVVDIVINKGINAAPSHDWLNFVTSSRARSKIKAWFSKERKEEAIEAGQESIARQMRKAGLPIQKILGGHALLELAHELRYEDIETMYEAVGNGHVSAHSIIEKLTLLISTVDAHPENDLTPLVHTVKRERKSVTGIDVEGAGDVLVKLARCCAPVPGDEITGFITRGSGVSVHRADCINITDLKIHQGDRMVGVKWNLSAKSTFLVNIQVEALDRARLLSDVTKALSDQHVNILSASVVTNKDQTAICKFSFEMADASHLDAVLAAVRSIEGVYDVDRIFNN
;
A
#
# COMPACT_ATOMS: atom_id res chain seq x y z
N MET A 1 -29.25 -3.91 -31.13
CA MET A 1 -30.04 -4.83 -30.23
C MET A 1 -31.32 -4.13 -29.79
N THR A 2 -32.45 -4.84 -29.79
CA THR A 2 -33.70 -4.29 -29.28
C THR A 2 -33.65 -4.19 -27.73
N THR A 3 -34.49 -3.28 -27.18
CA THR A 3 -34.60 -3.13 -25.70
C THR A 3 -34.97 -4.45 -25.02
N ILE A 4 -35.78 -5.27 -25.63
CA ILE A 4 -36.24 -6.58 -25.12
C ILE A 4 -35.06 -7.58 -25.09
N GLU A 5 -34.20 -7.58 -26.10
CA GLU A 5 -33.05 -8.48 -26.19
C GLU A 5 -32.00 -8.20 -25.07
N LEU A 6 -31.83 -6.93 -24.72
CA LEU A 6 -30.89 -6.54 -23.65
C LEU A 6 -31.43 -6.78 -22.23
N LEU A 7 -32.75 -6.58 -22.04
CA LEU A 7 -33.35 -6.68 -20.69
C LEU A 7 -33.72 -8.12 -20.30
N ARG A 8 -34.08 -8.96 -21.27
CA ARG A 8 -34.55 -10.33 -21.02
C ARG A 8 -33.55 -11.18 -20.20
N PRO A 9 -32.24 -11.22 -20.51
CA PRO A 9 -31.29 -11.99 -19.71
C PRO A 9 -31.23 -11.53 -18.25
N LEU A 10 -31.36 -10.23 -17.99
CA LEU A 10 -31.37 -9.66 -16.64
C LEU A 10 -32.61 -10.11 -15.85
N VAL A 11 -33.78 -10.05 -16.48
CA VAL A 11 -35.06 -10.50 -15.89
C VAL A 11 -35.03 -12.00 -15.62
N ASP A 12 -34.60 -12.81 -16.57
CA ASP A 12 -34.55 -14.27 -16.43
C ASP A 12 -33.56 -14.67 -15.30
N GLY A 13 -32.40 -14.05 -15.24
CA GLY A 13 -31.38 -14.31 -14.21
C GLY A 13 -31.83 -13.89 -12.80
N LEU A 14 -32.48 -12.71 -12.67
CA LEU A 14 -33.03 -12.25 -11.40
C LEU A 14 -34.20 -13.11 -10.93
N SER A 15 -35.08 -13.55 -11.85
CA SER A 15 -36.21 -14.44 -11.51
C SER A 15 -35.74 -15.74 -10.88
N GLN A 16 -34.59 -16.26 -11.33
CA GLN A 16 -34.01 -17.49 -10.80
C GLN A 16 -33.34 -17.28 -9.43
N SER A 17 -32.65 -16.15 -9.24
CA SER A 17 -31.88 -15.86 -8.01
C SER A 17 -32.70 -15.22 -6.91
N HIS A 18 -33.71 -14.41 -7.23
CA HIS A 18 -34.55 -13.64 -6.30
C HIS A 18 -36.03 -13.74 -6.67
N PRO A 19 -36.72 -14.83 -6.32
CA PRO A 19 -38.15 -14.97 -6.57
C PRO A 19 -38.95 -13.84 -5.92
N GLY A 20 -39.76 -13.12 -6.72
CA GLY A 20 -40.62 -12.03 -6.24
C GLY A 20 -40.01 -10.63 -6.33
N PHE A 21 -38.88 -10.43 -7.04
CA PHE A 21 -38.35 -9.09 -7.29
C PHE A 21 -39.32 -8.27 -8.19
N SER A 22 -39.14 -6.94 -8.15
CA SER A 22 -39.95 -6.02 -8.96
C SER A 22 -39.32 -5.83 -10.36
N ASN A 23 -39.96 -6.40 -11.39
CA ASN A 23 -39.55 -6.16 -12.79
C ASN A 23 -39.66 -4.67 -13.15
N SER A 24 -40.64 -3.97 -12.63
CA SER A 24 -40.90 -2.56 -12.89
C SER A 24 -39.71 -1.66 -12.49
N ASP A 25 -39.06 -1.94 -11.34
CA ASP A 25 -37.93 -1.14 -10.87
C ASP A 25 -36.67 -1.36 -11.72
N LEU A 26 -36.43 -2.61 -12.16
CA LEU A 26 -35.35 -2.94 -13.07
C LEU A 26 -35.56 -2.28 -14.43
N GLU A 27 -36.78 -2.36 -15.00
CA GLU A 27 -37.14 -1.73 -16.28
C GLU A 27 -37.00 -0.20 -16.22
N LYS A 28 -37.39 0.41 -15.10
CA LYS A 28 -37.23 1.84 -14.84
C LYS A 28 -35.76 2.26 -14.83
N ALA A 29 -34.90 1.51 -14.11
CA ALA A 29 -33.47 1.79 -14.04
C ALA A 29 -32.79 1.64 -15.42
N PHE A 30 -33.14 0.56 -16.16
CA PHE A 30 -32.66 0.36 -17.52
C PHE A 30 -33.10 1.48 -18.49
N ALA A 31 -34.37 1.89 -18.42
CA ALA A 31 -34.92 2.96 -19.28
C ALA A 31 -34.21 4.31 -18.99
N ALA A 32 -33.98 4.63 -17.72
CA ALA A 32 -33.24 5.82 -17.30
C ALA A 32 -31.78 5.80 -17.79
N ALA A 33 -31.06 4.70 -17.61
CA ALA A 33 -29.70 4.53 -18.10
C ALA A 33 -29.63 4.64 -19.64
N LYS A 34 -30.53 3.96 -20.36
CA LYS A 34 -30.59 4.02 -21.82
C LYS A 34 -30.86 5.41 -22.33
N LYS A 35 -31.75 6.17 -21.68
CA LYS A 35 -32.05 7.55 -22.02
C LYS A 35 -30.87 8.47 -21.76
N ALA A 36 -30.18 8.30 -20.62
CA ALA A 36 -29.03 9.11 -20.24
C ALA A 36 -27.87 8.94 -21.24
N HIS A 37 -27.56 7.71 -21.64
CA HIS A 37 -26.51 7.39 -22.62
C HIS A 37 -26.93 7.40 -24.08
N ALA A 38 -28.09 7.98 -24.42
CA ALA A 38 -28.59 8.01 -25.78
C ALA A 38 -27.60 8.72 -26.73
N GLY A 39 -27.20 8.02 -27.81
CA GLY A 39 -26.24 8.53 -28.80
C GLY A 39 -24.76 8.39 -28.41
N GLN A 40 -24.43 7.88 -27.24
CA GLN A 40 -23.06 7.55 -26.87
C GLN A 40 -22.68 6.16 -27.41
N LEU A 41 -21.47 6.05 -27.95
CA LEU A 41 -20.91 4.78 -28.44
C LEU A 41 -19.66 4.40 -27.63
N ARG A 42 -19.47 3.12 -27.43
CA ARG A 42 -18.21 2.57 -26.92
C ARG A 42 -17.10 2.62 -27.98
N LYS A 43 -15.84 2.44 -27.58
CA LYS A 43 -14.71 2.31 -28.51
C LYS A 43 -14.83 1.08 -29.43
N SER A 44 -15.61 0.06 -29.04
CA SER A 44 -15.99 -1.07 -29.88
C SER A 44 -17.01 -0.75 -30.97
N GLY A 45 -17.62 0.45 -30.94
CA GLY A 45 -18.68 0.88 -31.86
C GLY A 45 -20.10 0.48 -31.44
N GLU A 46 -20.26 -0.19 -30.31
CA GLU A 46 -21.58 -0.55 -29.76
C GLU A 46 -22.23 0.61 -28.99
N ASP A 47 -23.56 0.58 -28.86
CA ASP A 47 -24.26 1.52 -27.96
C ASP A 47 -23.73 1.42 -26.52
N TYR A 48 -23.51 2.57 -25.88
CA TYR A 48 -22.91 2.60 -24.52
C TYR A 48 -23.69 1.77 -23.49
N ILE A 49 -25.02 1.69 -23.62
CA ILE A 49 -25.91 0.93 -22.71
C ILE A 49 -25.54 -0.56 -22.61
N THR A 50 -24.82 -1.13 -23.58
CA THR A 50 -24.36 -2.53 -23.54
C THR A 50 -23.41 -2.76 -22.37
N HIS A 51 -22.64 -1.73 -21.97
CA HIS A 51 -21.71 -1.81 -20.84
C HIS A 51 -22.42 -1.96 -19.49
N PRO A 52 -23.27 -1.03 -19.03
CA PRO A 52 -23.98 -1.18 -17.76
C PRO A 52 -24.85 -2.45 -17.70
N VAL A 53 -25.43 -2.87 -18.84
CA VAL A 53 -26.15 -4.15 -18.92
C VAL A 53 -25.24 -5.34 -18.67
N ALA A 54 -24.05 -5.37 -19.27
CA ALA A 54 -23.10 -6.45 -19.06
C ALA A 54 -22.55 -6.46 -17.60
N VAL A 55 -22.31 -5.29 -17.01
CA VAL A 55 -21.95 -5.18 -15.59
C VAL A 55 -23.08 -5.71 -14.69
N ALA A 56 -24.33 -5.32 -14.97
CA ALA A 56 -25.50 -5.83 -14.26
C ALA A 56 -25.63 -7.36 -14.39
N GLN A 57 -25.36 -7.94 -15.56
CA GLN A 57 -25.38 -9.38 -15.78
C GLN A 57 -24.31 -10.10 -14.92
N ILE A 58 -23.09 -9.58 -14.87
CA ILE A 58 -22.03 -10.12 -14.01
C ILE A 58 -22.49 -10.15 -12.54
N LEU A 59 -23.16 -9.09 -12.08
CA LEU A 59 -23.66 -9.00 -10.70
C LEU A 59 -24.84 -9.95 -10.41
N ILE A 60 -25.70 -10.19 -11.41
CA ILE A 60 -26.76 -11.20 -11.34
C ILE A 60 -26.15 -12.61 -11.20
N ASP A 61 -25.14 -12.91 -12.00
CA ASP A 61 -24.44 -14.20 -11.96
C ASP A 61 -23.74 -14.42 -10.61
N LEU A 62 -23.33 -13.33 -9.95
CA LEU A 62 -22.80 -13.33 -8.57
C LEU A 62 -23.91 -13.46 -7.49
N GLY A 63 -25.18 -13.33 -7.85
CA GLY A 63 -26.32 -13.40 -6.97
C GLY A 63 -26.56 -12.14 -6.12
N MET A 64 -26.17 -10.96 -6.64
CA MET A 64 -26.38 -9.68 -5.95
C MET A 64 -27.85 -9.24 -5.95
N ASP A 65 -28.22 -8.39 -5.00
CA ASP A 65 -29.57 -7.87 -4.83
C ASP A 65 -29.99 -6.82 -5.87
N LEU A 66 -31.29 -6.60 -6.00
CA LEU A 66 -31.86 -5.67 -6.97
C LEU A 66 -31.31 -4.24 -6.84
N PRO A 67 -31.16 -3.64 -5.63
CA PRO A 67 -30.56 -2.31 -5.52
C PRO A 67 -29.15 -2.22 -6.10
N THR A 68 -28.33 -3.25 -5.91
CA THR A 68 -26.97 -3.33 -6.49
C THR A 68 -27.00 -3.39 -8.02
N ILE A 69 -27.93 -4.15 -8.59
CA ILE A 69 -28.09 -4.29 -10.04
C ILE A 69 -28.62 -2.99 -10.65
N MET A 70 -29.56 -2.32 -9.99
CA MET A 70 -30.03 -1.00 -10.40
C MET A 70 -28.90 0.05 -10.36
N ALA A 71 -28.10 0.04 -9.29
CA ALA A 71 -26.93 0.89 -9.17
C ALA A 71 -25.89 0.62 -10.28
N ALA A 72 -25.72 -0.64 -10.67
CA ALA A 72 -24.84 -1.00 -11.78
C ALA A 72 -25.35 -0.52 -13.15
N LEU A 73 -26.67 -0.51 -13.36
CA LEU A 73 -27.24 0.07 -14.57
C LEU A 73 -27.03 1.60 -14.65
N LEU A 74 -26.97 2.27 -13.50
CA LEU A 74 -26.91 3.73 -13.37
C LEU A 74 -25.52 4.27 -13.07
N HIS A 75 -24.48 3.42 -12.84
CA HIS A 75 -23.21 3.85 -12.25
C HIS A 75 -22.46 4.93 -13.04
N ASP A 76 -22.48 4.86 -14.37
CA ASP A 76 -21.80 5.82 -15.25
C ASP A 76 -22.69 7.04 -15.61
N THR A 77 -23.99 7.02 -15.28
CA THR A 77 -24.92 8.08 -15.70
C THR A 77 -24.55 9.44 -15.10
N VAL A 78 -24.07 9.47 -13.85
CA VAL A 78 -23.69 10.71 -13.15
C VAL A 78 -22.35 11.26 -13.66
N GLU A 79 -21.47 10.39 -14.12
CA GLU A 79 -20.13 10.77 -14.58
C GLU A 79 -20.13 11.19 -16.04
N ASP A 80 -20.77 10.41 -16.90
CA ASP A 80 -20.68 10.53 -18.34
C ASP A 80 -21.87 11.27 -18.97
N THR A 81 -22.86 11.66 -18.16
CA THR A 81 -24.08 12.33 -18.67
C THR A 81 -24.52 13.50 -17.78
N THR A 82 -25.62 14.15 -18.15
CA THR A 82 -26.22 15.24 -17.36
C THR A 82 -27.15 14.75 -16.23
N TYR A 83 -27.23 13.44 -16.01
CA TYR A 83 -28.11 12.86 -14.99
C TYR A 83 -27.51 13.07 -13.58
N SER A 84 -28.25 13.75 -12.70
CA SER A 84 -27.70 14.15 -11.40
C SER A 84 -27.98 13.13 -10.28
N ILE A 85 -27.18 13.19 -9.21
CA ILE A 85 -27.37 12.36 -8.00
C ILE A 85 -28.74 12.63 -7.36
N GLU A 86 -29.21 13.88 -7.39
CA GLU A 86 -30.53 14.25 -6.86
C GLU A 86 -31.66 13.61 -7.65
N GLN A 87 -31.52 13.49 -8.97
CA GLN A 87 -32.47 12.79 -9.82
C GLN A 87 -32.52 11.29 -9.49
N ILE A 88 -31.35 10.65 -9.33
CA ILE A 88 -31.28 9.25 -8.90
C ILE A 88 -31.99 9.07 -7.55
N LYS A 89 -31.74 9.98 -6.59
CA LYS A 89 -32.36 9.93 -5.28
C LYS A 89 -33.88 10.01 -5.33
N SER A 90 -34.40 10.91 -6.14
CA SER A 90 -35.85 11.08 -6.28
C SER A 90 -36.54 9.93 -7.00
N GLU A 91 -35.84 9.25 -7.93
CA GLU A 91 -36.43 8.19 -8.76
C GLU A 91 -36.20 6.78 -8.21
N PHE A 92 -35.06 6.53 -7.54
CA PHE A 92 -34.60 5.19 -7.14
C PHE A 92 -34.31 5.04 -5.64
N GLY A 93 -34.42 6.13 -4.87
CA GLY A 93 -34.27 6.13 -3.41
C GLY A 93 -32.83 6.22 -2.91
N ASP A 94 -32.68 6.30 -1.57
CA ASP A 94 -31.39 6.56 -0.90
C ASP A 94 -30.38 5.42 -1.05
N GLU A 95 -30.81 4.17 -1.08
CA GLU A 95 -29.93 3.01 -1.17
C GLU A 95 -29.20 2.96 -2.52
N VAL A 96 -29.93 3.03 -3.63
CA VAL A 96 -29.34 3.03 -4.97
C VAL A 96 -28.46 4.26 -5.15
N THR A 97 -28.88 5.41 -4.67
CA THR A 97 -28.12 6.67 -4.72
C THR A 97 -26.78 6.55 -4.01
N SER A 98 -26.78 5.97 -2.81
CA SER A 98 -25.55 5.78 -2.03
C SER A 98 -24.54 4.88 -2.75
N LEU A 99 -25.01 3.82 -3.40
CA LEU A 99 -24.16 2.92 -4.19
C LEU A 99 -23.58 3.63 -5.43
N VAL A 100 -24.40 4.35 -6.19
CA VAL A 100 -23.95 5.10 -7.38
C VAL A 100 -22.95 6.19 -6.99
N ASP A 101 -23.26 7.01 -5.97
CA ASP A 101 -22.36 8.04 -5.47
C ASP A 101 -21.00 7.45 -5.00
N GLY A 102 -21.06 6.28 -4.33
CA GLY A 102 -19.86 5.54 -3.93
C GLY A 102 -18.98 5.15 -5.12
N VAL A 103 -19.57 4.61 -6.20
CA VAL A 103 -18.84 4.21 -7.42
C VAL A 103 -18.29 5.45 -8.15
N THR A 104 -19.12 6.48 -8.38
CA THR A 104 -18.72 7.72 -9.06
C THR A 104 -17.55 8.44 -8.37
N LYS A 105 -17.53 8.49 -7.04
CA LYS A 105 -16.43 9.10 -6.28
C LYS A 105 -15.10 8.39 -6.45
N LEU A 106 -15.12 7.13 -6.86
CA LEU A 106 -13.91 6.36 -7.15
C LEU A 106 -13.28 6.74 -8.51
N ASP A 107 -14.08 7.19 -9.47
CA ASP A 107 -13.63 7.46 -10.84
C ASP A 107 -13.14 8.91 -11.08
N LYS A 108 -13.53 9.86 -10.22
CA LYS A 108 -13.22 11.31 -10.37
C LYS A 108 -11.77 11.73 -10.12
N LEU A 109 -10.77 10.89 -10.37
CA LEU A 109 -9.38 11.23 -10.10
C LEU A 109 -8.55 11.46 -11.36
N THR A 110 -8.10 12.70 -11.47
CA THR A 110 -7.22 13.21 -12.52
C THR A 110 -5.75 12.84 -12.28
N TYR A 111 -5.06 12.52 -13.34
CA TYR A 111 -3.66 12.16 -13.56
C TYR A 111 -2.58 12.64 -12.58
N GLY A 112 -1.70 11.70 -12.15
CA GLY A 112 -0.45 11.94 -11.44
C GLY A 112 0.02 10.72 -10.65
N PRO A 113 1.29 10.63 -10.23
CA PRO A 113 1.81 9.53 -9.40
C PRO A 113 1.09 9.37 -8.05
N THR A 114 0.47 10.45 -7.55
CA THR A 114 -0.37 10.47 -6.34
C THR A 114 -1.82 10.09 -6.61
N ALA A 115 -2.27 10.04 -7.86
CA ALA A 115 -3.67 9.75 -8.22
C ALA A 115 -4.06 8.30 -7.91
N GLU A 116 -3.17 7.32 -8.14
CA GLU A 116 -3.42 5.93 -7.77
C GLU A 116 -3.61 5.76 -6.26
N ALA A 117 -2.83 6.51 -5.48
CA ALA A 117 -2.87 6.56 -4.04
C ALA A 117 -4.21 7.06 -3.52
N GLU A 118 -4.66 8.15 -4.06
CA GLU A 118 -5.92 8.78 -3.67
C GLU A 118 -7.12 7.95 -4.15
N THR A 119 -7.02 7.27 -5.30
CA THR A 119 -8.05 6.33 -5.78
C THR A 119 -8.24 5.19 -4.78
N LEU A 120 -7.14 4.54 -4.37
CA LEU A 120 -7.20 3.46 -3.40
C LEU A 120 -7.71 3.91 -2.03
N ARG A 121 -7.27 5.08 -1.56
CA ARG A 121 -7.76 5.66 -0.32
C ARG A 121 -9.28 5.87 -0.36
N LYS A 122 -9.80 6.44 -1.44
CA LYS A 122 -11.25 6.62 -1.64
C LYS A 122 -11.98 5.28 -1.75
N MET A 123 -11.38 4.30 -2.44
CA MET A 123 -11.92 2.94 -2.48
C MET A 123 -12.08 2.35 -1.08
N VAL A 124 -11.07 2.45 -0.23
CA VAL A 124 -11.13 1.96 1.15
C VAL A 124 -12.23 2.66 1.94
N VAL A 125 -12.35 3.98 1.81
CA VAL A 125 -13.43 4.75 2.47
C VAL A 125 -14.81 4.35 1.96
N ALA A 126 -14.99 4.21 0.65
CA ALA A 126 -16.28 3.79 0.09
C ALA A 126 -16.65 2.36 0.49
N MET A 127 -15.68 1.44 0.47
CA MET A 127 -15.84 0.05 0.89
C MET A 127 -16.23 -0.09 2.36
N SER A 128 -15.70 0.77 3.23
CA SER A 128 -16.02 0.73 4.66
C SER A 128 -17.48 1.11 4.96
N ARG A 129 -18.11 1.88 4.06
CA ARG A 129 -19.52 2.26 4.14
C ARG A 129 -20.44 1.18 3.60
N ASP A 130 -20.17 0.71 2.38
CA ASP A 130 -20.91 -0.39 1.73
C ASP A 130 -20.00 -1.17 0.77
N ILE A 131 -19.79 -2.43 1.08
CA ILE A 131 -18.93 -3.33 0.29
C ILE A 131 -19.45 -3.54 -1.14
N ARG A 132 -20.76 -3.36 -1.38
CA ARG A 132 -21.36 -3.52 -2.71
C ARG A 132 -20.78 -2.55 -3.73
N VAL A 133 -20.32 -1.38 -3.29
CA VAL A 133 -19.60 -0.41 -4.14
C VAL A 133 -18.36 -1.06 -4.78
N LEU A 134 -17.57 -1.80 -4.01
CA LEU A 134 -16.42 -2.52 -4.55
C LEU A 134 -16.83 -3.67 -5.47
N VAL A 135 -17.89 -4.40 -5.14
CA VAL A 135 -18.38 -5.50 -5.98
C VAL A 135 -18.83 -4.96 -7.35
N ILE A 136 -19.54 -3.83 -7.40
CA ILE A 136 -19.89 -3.15 -8.64
C ILE A 136 -18.62 -2.74 -9.41
N LYS A 137 -17.64 -2.15 -8.73
CA LYS A 137 -16.38 -1.72 -9.35
C LYS A 137 -15.54 -2.86 -9.90
N LEU A 138 -15.54 -4.03 -9.23
CA LEU A 138 -14.88 -5.24 -9.74
C LEU A 138 -15.59 -5.80 -10.98
N ALA A 139 -16.93 -5.76 -11.02
CA ALA A 139 -17.72 -6.17 -12.18
C ALA A 139 -17.52 -5.21 -13.38
N ASP A 140 -17.49 -3.89 -13.12
CA ASP A 140 -17.14 -2.87 -14.11
C ASP A 140 -15.72 -3.10 -14.66
N ARG A 141 -14.72 -3.27 -13.79
CA ARG A 141 -13.33 -3.55 -14.20
C ARG A 141 -13.23 -4.82 -15.04
N LEU A 142 -13.96 -5.87 -14.68
CA LEU A 142 -13.99 -7.12 -15.43
C LEU A 142 -14.55 -6.92 -16.83
N HIS A 143 -15.70 -6.25 -16.97
CA HIS A 143 -16.29 -5.98 -18.29
C HIS A 143 -15.37 -5.08 -19.12
N ASN A 144 -14.77 -4.06 -18.54
CA ASN A 144 -13.79 -3.22 -19.21
C ASN A 144 -12.56 -4.02 -19.66
N ALA A 145 -12.08 -4.98 -18.85
CA ALA A 145 -10.95 -5.84 -19.19
C ALA A 145 -11.25 -6.74 -20.39
N ARG A 146 -12.48 -7.25 -20.53
CA ARG A 146 -12.93 -8.03 -21.69
C ARG A 146 -12.90 -7.25 -23.01
N THR A 147 -12.86 -5.91 -22.94
CA THR A 147 -12.89 -5.01 -24.11
C THR A 147 -11.59 -4.23 -24.32
N TRP A 148 -10.46 -4.64 -23.72
CA TRP A 148 -9.16 -3.96 -23.89
C TRP A 148 -8.60 -4.05 -25.31
N ASP A 149 -9.06 -4.98 -26.12
CA ASP A 149 -8.64 -5.09 -27.53
C ASP A 149 -9.07 -3.88 -28.38
N PHE A 150 -10.02 -3.06 -27.91
CA PHE A 150 -10.53 -1.86 -28.59
C PHE A 150 -9.88 -0.54 -28.10
N ILE A 151 -8.90 -0.59 -27.22
CA ILE A 151 -8.15 0.58 -26.73
C ILE A 151 -6.69 0.52 -27.15
N THR A 152 -5.95 1.65 -27.00
CA THR A 152 -4.53 1.67 -27.38
C THR A 152 -3.71 0.72 -26.51
N PRO A 153 -2.68 0.07 -27.08
CA PRO A 153 -1.84 -0.89 -26.34
C PRO A 153 -1.25 -0.33 -25.05
N GLU A 154 -0.82 0.93 -25.03
CA GLU A 154 -0.23 1.59 -23.86
C GLU A 154 -1.27 1.74 -22.74
N THR A 155 -2.49 2.12 -23.11
CA THR A 155 -3.61 2.24 -22.17
C THR A 155 -4.01 0.88 -21.63
N ALA A 156 -4.07 -0.16 -22.49
CA ALA A 156 -4.37 -1.53 -22.10
C ALA A 156 -3.34 -2.07 -21.11
N GLN A 157 -2.03 -1.89 -21.39
CA GLN A 157 -0.95 -2.34 -20.52
C GLN A 157 -0.98 -1.65 -19.14
N ARG A 158 -1.23 -0.34 -19.10
CA ARG A 158 -1.35 0.39 -17.85
C ARG A 158 -2.52 -0.13 -17.01
N LYS A 159 -3.70 -0.28 -17.64
CA LYS A 159 -4.91 -0.82 -16.97
C LYS A 159 -4.74 -2.28 -16.54
N ALA A 160 -4.06 -3.11 -17.33
CA ALA A 160 -3.78 -4.50 -17.00
C ALA A 160 -2.83 -4.61 -15.79
N ARG A 161 -1.80 -3.76 -15.72
CA ARG A 161 -0.89 -3.70 -14.56
C ARG A 161 -1.62 -3.28 -13.29
N GLU A 162 -2.39 -2.20 -13.35
CA GLU A 162 -3.25 -1.75 -12.24
C GLU A 162 -4.19 -2.88 -11.78
N THR A 163 -4.76 -3.63 -12.72
CA THR A 163 -5.66 -4.75 -12.43
C THR A 163 -4.96 -5.88 -11.68
N LEU A 164 -3.76 -6.28 -12.11
CA LEU A 164 -2.97 -7.31 -11.41
C LEU A 164 -2.46 -6.85 -10.05
N ASP A 165 -2.14 -5.56 -9.92
CA ASP A 165 -1.55 -5.03 -8.70
C ASP A 165 -2.58 -4.73 -7.61
N ILE A 166 -3.83 -4.42 -8.00
CA ILE A 166 -4.86 -3.90 -7.09
C ILE A 166 -6.15 -4.73 -7.14
N TYR A 167 -6.81 -4.78 -8.31
CA TYR A 167 -8.17 -5.34 -8.39
C TYR A 167 -8.22 -6.86 -8.23
N ALA A 168 -7.30 -7.60 -8.82
CA ALA A 168 -7.25 -9.05 -8.69
C ALA A 168 -6.90 -9.50 -7.25
N PRO A 169 -5.94 -8.88 -6.54
CA PRO A 169 -5.72 -9.13 -5.12
C PRO A 169 -6.90 -8.75 -4.22
N LEU A 170 -7.61 -7.64 -4.50
CA LEU A 170 -8.83 -7.28 -3.78
C LEU A 170 -9.94 -8.32 -3.98
N ALA A 171 -10.18 -8.75 -5.23
CA ALA A 171 -11.13 -9.82 -5.52
C ALA A 171 -10.76 -11.12 -4.79
N HIS A 172 -9.46 -11.44 -4.70
CA HIS A 172 -8.98 -12.59 -3.94
C HIS A 172 -9.28 -12.49 -2.43
N ARG A 173 -9.03 -11.32 -1.83
CA ARG A 173 -9.33 -11.09 -0.41
C ARG A 173 -10.81 -11.18 -0.10
N LEU A 174 -11.64 -10.73 -1.01
CA LEU A 174 -13.10 -10.86 -0.89
C LEU A 174 -13.62 -12.27 -1.22
N GLY A 175 -12.75 -13.22 -1.54
CA GLY A 175 -13.11 -14.57 -1.92
C GLY A 175 -13.77 -14.68 -3.31
N MET A 176 -13.83 -13.60 -4.09
CA MET A 176 -14.45 -13.53 -5.42
C MET A 176 -13.53 -14.13 -6.49
N ASN A 177 -13.25 -15.44 -6.37
CA ASN A 177 -12.26 -16.10 -7.20
C ASN A 177 -12.65 -16.16 -8.67
N ALA A 178 -13.93 -16.23 -9.00
CA ALA A 178 -14.41 -16.20 -10.38
C ALA A 178 -13.95 -14.92 -11.10
N ILE A 179 -14.14 -13.75 -10.49
CA ILE A 179 -13.67 -12.47 -11.03
C ILE A 179 -12.14 -12.40 -11.03
N LYS A 180 -11.50 -12.79 -9.93
CA LYS A 180 -10.04 -12.75 -9.80
C LYS A 180 -9.35 -13.46 -10.94
N TRP A 181 -9.70 -14.70 -11.21
CA TRP A 181 -9.02 -15.51 -12.21
C TRP A 181 -9.17 -14.95 -13.61
N GLU A 182 -10.35 -14.46 -13.95
CA GLU A 182 -10.58 -13.87 -15.27
C GLU A 182 -9.80 -12.55 -15.43
N LEU A 183 -9.78 -11.70 -14.40
CA LEU A 183 -8.97 -10.48 -14.39
C LEU A 183 -7.47 -10.79 -14.54
N GLU A 184 -6.97 -11.83 -13.85
CA GLU A 184 -5.58 -12.27 -13.95
C GLU A 184 -5.24 -12.76 -15.37
N ASP A 185 -6.07 -13.62 -15.97
CA ASP A 185 -5.84 -14.17 -17.30
C ASP A 185 -5.91 -13.10 -18.40
N LEU A 186 -6.90 -12.18 -18.33
CA LEU A 186 -7.02 -11.06 -19.26
C LEU A 186 -5.84 -10.08 -19.15
N SER A 187 -5.40 -9.78 -17.92
CA SER A 187 -4.24 -8.92 -17.70
C SER A 187 -2.95 -9.55 -18.18
N PHE A 188 -2.77 -10.85 -17.92
CA PHE A 188 -1.61 -11.60 -18.36
C PHE A 188 -1.49 -11.64 -19.89
N ARG A 189 -2.61 -11.83 -20.61
CA ARG A 189 -2.65 -11.79 -22.08
C ARG A 189 -2.13 -10.46 -22.63
N ILE A 190 -2.48 -9.33 -21.99
CA ILE A 190 -2.07 -8.00 -22.42
C ILE A 190 -0.61 -7.68 -22.06
N LEU A 191 -0.16 -8.09 -20.87
CA LEU A 191 1.18 -7.74 -20.37
C LEU A 191 2.28 -8.63 -20.93
N GLU A 192 2.00 -9.92 -21.12
CA GLU A 192 2.97 -10.92 -21.54
C GLU A 192 2.40 -11.81 -22.66
N PRO A 193 2.03 -11.23 -23.83
CA PRO A 193 1.30 -11.96 -24.86
C PRO A 193 2.04 -13.21 -25.36
N LYS A 194 3.36 -13.13 -25.58
CA LYS A 194 4.17 -14.26 -26.03
C LYS A 194 4.17 -15.43 -25.03
N LYS A 195 4.25 -15.12 -23.75
CA LYS A 195 4.23 -16.14 -22.68
C LYS A 195 2.84 -16.73 -22.51
N PHE A 196 1.80 -15.89 -22.70
CA PHE A 196 0.41 -16.34 -22.69
C PHE A 196 0.16 -17.34 -23.83
N GLU A 197 0.52 -17.00 -25.07
CA GLU A 197 0.38 -17.87 -26.24
C GLU A 197 1.13 -19.19 -26.06
N GLU A 198 2.36 -19.18 -25.52
CA GLU A 198 3.11 -20.40 -25.27
C GLU A 198 2.47 -21.30 -24.22
N ILE A 199 1.95 -20.72 -23.13
CA ILE A 199 1.24 -21.50 -22.10
C ILE A 199 -0.08 -22.03 -22.65
N GLU A 200 -0.82 -21.24 -23.44
CA GLU A 200 -2.04 -21.68 -24.10
C GLU A 200 -1.76 -22.86 -25.05
N ARG A 201 -0.70 -22.77 -25.85
CA ARG A 201 -0.23 -23.86 -26.72
C ARG A 201 0.09 -25.12 -25.91
N LEU A 202 0.91 -25.00 -24.85
CA LEU A 202 1.30 -26.15 -24.00
C LEU A 202 0.11 -26.82 -23.31
N VAL A 203 -0.87 -26.02 -22.86
CA VAL A 203 -2.12 -26.51 -22.27
C VAL A 203 -3.00 -27.14 -23.33
N GLY A 204 -3.08 -26.54 -24.53
CA GLY A 204 -3.89 -27.01 -25.65
C GLY A 204 -3.39 -28.35 -26.26
N GLU A 205 -2.08 -28.48 -26.47
CA GLU A 205 -1.47 -29.72 -27.02
C GLU A 205 -1.76 -30.96 -26.16
N ARG A 206 -1.93 -30.78 -24.85
CA ARG A 206 -2.24 -31.88 -23.91
C ARG A 206 -3.72 -32.03 -23.62
N SER A 207 -4.58 -31.16 -24.18
CA SER A 207 -6.02 -31.16 -23.90
C SER A 207 -6.68 -32.49 -24.23
N PRO A 208 -6.48 -33.12 -25.43
CA PRO A 208 -7.19 -34.35 -25.78
C PRO A 208 -6.92 -35.51 -24.80
N ALA A 209 -5.64 -35.77 -24.47
CA ALA A 209 -5.28 -36.82 -23.53
C ALA A 209 -5.75 -36.54 -22.10
N ARG A 210 -5.74 -35.26 -21.70
CA ARG A 210 -6.24 -34.81 -20.40
C ARG A 210 -7.76 -34.97 -20.32
N ASP A 211 -8.50 -34.59 -21.36
CA ASP A 211 -9.95 -34.64 -21.41
C ASP A 211 -10.47 -36.07 -21.36
N GLN A 212 -9.74 -36.98 -22.01
CA GLN A 212 -10.00 -38.41 -21.91
C GLN A 212 -9.82 -38.93 -20.48
N ILE A 213 -8.68 -38.67 -19.83
CA ILE A 213 -8.44 -39.04 -18.43
C ILE A 213 -9.50 -38.42 -17.51
N THR A 214 -9.83 -37.16 -17.71
CA THR A 214 -10.86 -36.46 -16.93
C THR A 214 -12.21 -37.17 -17.04
N SER A 215 -12.62 -37.51 -18.26
CA SER A 215 -13.88 -38.23 -18.52
C SER A 215 -13.90 -39.62 -17.91
N GLU A 216 -12.80 -40.38 -18.02
CA GLU A 216 -12.64 -41.70 -17.38
C GLU A 216 -12.77 -41.61 -15.85
N VAL A 217 -12.09 -40.65 -15.23
CA VAL A 217 -12.13 -40.48 -13.77
C VAL A 217 -13.52 -40.00 -13.30
N ILE A 218 -14.15 -39.07 -14.02
CA ILE A 218 -15.53 -38.61 -13.71
C ILE A 218 -16.48 -39.80 -13.76
N SER A 219 -16.44 -40.61 -14.82
CA SER A 219 -17.32 -41.77 -14.98
C SER A 219 -17.14 -42.79 -13.86
N ALA A 220 -15.88 -43.05 -13.46
CA ALA A 220 -15.56 -43.97 -12.38
C ALA A 220 -16.10 -43.46 -11.02
N ILE A 221 -15.88 -42.15 -10.71
CA ILE A 221 -16.38 -41.54 -9.49
C ILE A 221 -17.90 -41.56 -9.47
N ASP A 222 -18.58 -41.15 -10.55
CA ASP A 222 -20.03 -41.18 -10.64
C ASP A 222 -20.63 -42.57 -10.41
N SER A 223 -19.96 -43.59 -10.93
CA SER A 223 -20.36 -44.98 -10.68
C SER A 223 -20.24 -45.38 -9.21
N ASP A 224 -19.14 -45.06 -8.56
CA ASP A 224 -18.90 -45.44 -7.16
C ASP A 224 -19.88 -44.70 -6.23
N LEU A 225 -20.05 -43.41 -6.44
CA LEU A 225 -20.93 -42.58 -5.59
C LEU A 225 -22.41 -43.00 -5.74
N LYS A 226 -22.83 -43.44 -6.92
CA LYS A 226 -24.18 -44.03 -7.11
C LYS A 226 -24.36 -45.32 -6.32
N ILE A 227 -23.34 -46.20 -6.28
CA ILE A 227 -23.39 -47.44 -5.48
C ILE A 227 -23.49 -47.12 -3.97
N GLU A 228 -22.77 -46.10 -3.54
CA GLU A 228 -22.74 -45.67 -2.13
C GLU A 228 -23.96 -44.80 -1.74
N GLY A 229 -24.82 -44.44 -2.70
CA GLY A 229 -26.01 -43.59 -2.46
C GLY A 229 -25.70 -42.13 -2.16
N ILE A 230 -24.53 -41.66 -2.59
CA ILE A 230 -24.15 -40.26 -2.41
C ILE A 230 -24.51 -39.46 -3.67
N THR A 231 -25.37 -38.45 -3.50
CA THR A 231 -25.71 -37.51 -4.57
C THR A 231 -24.57 -36.52 -4.75
N ALA A 232 -23.97 -36.48 -5.94
CA ALA A 232 -22.86 -35.59 -6.22
C ALA A 232 -22.92 -35.03 -7.64
N GLN A 233 -22.37 -33.85 -7.84
CA GLN A 233 -22.08 -33.28 -9.16
C GLN A 233 -20.57 -33.31 -9.39
N VAL A 234 -20.11 -34.07 -10.37
CA VAL A 234 -18.69 -34.26 -10.69
C VAL A 234 -18.33 -33.51 -11.96
N ASN A 235 -17.42 -32.56 -11.88
CA ASN A 235 -17.03 -31.70 -13.00
C ASN A 235 -15.50 -31.63 -13.17
N GLY A 236 -15.02 -31.54 -14.40
CA GLY A 236 -13.64 -31.17 -14.68
C GLY A 236 -13.41 -29.70 -14.37
N ARG A 237 -12.27 -29.40 -13.76
CA ARG A 237 -11.88 -28.01 -13.43
C ARG A 237 -10.92 -27.48 -14.48
N LYS A 238 -11.32 -26.38 -15.17
CA LYS A 238 -10.41 -25.63 -16.04
C LYS A 238 -9.34 -24.93 -15.19
N LYS A 239 -8.12 -24.89 -15.69
CA LYS A 239 -7.01 -24.22 -15.05
C LYS A 239 -6.75 -22.88 -15.72
N HIS A 240 -6.51 -21.85 -14.90
CA HIS A 240 -6.24 -20.50 -15.36
C HIS A 240 -4.78 -20.35 -15.80
N PHE A 241 -4.54 -19.70 -16.93
CA PHE A 241 -3.22 -19.58 -17.56
C PHE A 241 -2.24 -18.82 -16.70
N TYR A 242 -2.67 -17.73 -16.06
CA TYR A 242 -1.83 -16.99 -15.14
C TYR A 242 -1.37 -17.82 -13.93
N SER A 243 -2.25 -18.70 -13.42
CA SER A 243 -1.89 -19.62 -12.34
C SER A 243 -0.83 -20.66 -12.76
N VAL A 244 -0.82 -21.08 -14.01
CA VAL A 244 0.22 -21.95 -14.59
C VAL A 244 1.53 -21.16 -14.72
N TYR A 245 1.46 -19.94 -15.29
CA TYR A 245 2.61 -19.03 -15.41
C TYR A 245 3.30 -18.78 -14.06
N GLN A 246 2.55 -18.47 -13.04
CA GLN A 246 3.05 -18.25 -11.68
C GLN A 246 3.81 -19.46 -11.13
N LYS A 247 3.35 -20.67 -11.40
CA LYS A 247 4.02 -21.91 -10.95
C LYS A 247 5.30 -22.17 -11.72
N MET A 248 5.31 -21.89 -13.02
CA MET A 248 6.49 -22.09 -13.86
C MET A 248 7.58 -21.05 -13.57
N VAL A 249 7.23 -19.76 -13.63
CA VAL A 249 8.22 -18.68 -13.60
C VAL A 249 8.59 -18.29 -12.17
N VAL A 250 7.59 -18.08 -11.29
CA VAL A 250 7.84 -17.59 -9.93
C VAL A 250 8.34 -18.71 -9.00
N ARG A 251 7.89 -19.97 -9.22
CA ARG A 251 8.28 -21.11 -8.38
C ARG A 251 9.30 -22.03 -9.05
N GLY A 252 9.80 -21.70 -10.24
CA GLY A 252 10.84 -22.44 -10.95
C GLY A 252 10.47 -23.89 -11.28
N ARG A 253 9.16 -24.22 -11.47
CA ARG A 253 8.71 -25.58 -11.80
C ARG A 253 8.67 -25.77 -13.31
N GLU A 254 9.21 -26.88 -13.79
CA GLU A 254 8.98 -27.26 -15.18
C GLU A 254 7.49 -27.55 -15.40
N PHE A 255 7.01 -27.30 -16.63
CA PHE A 255 5.61 -27.56 -17.00
C PHE A 255 5.20 -29.03 -16.76
N ASN A 256 6.16 -29.98 -16.95
CA ASN A 256 5.97 -31.40 -16.70
C ASN A 256 5.73 -31.73 -15.22
N ASP A 257 6.26 -30.94 -14.31
CA ASP A 257 6.12 -31.10 -12.85
C ASP A 257 4.85 -30.46 -12.28
N ILE A 258 4.01 -29.90 -13.15
CA ILE A 258 2.72 -29.34 -12.75
C ILE A 258 1.69 -30.47 -12.76
N TYR A 259 1.68 -31.30 -11.70
CA TYR A 259 0.79 -32.44 -11.51
C TYR A 259 -0.69 -32.12 -11.48
N ASP A 260 -1.08 -30.84 -11.27
CA ASP A 260 -2.44 -30.39 -11.10
C ASP A 260 -3.09 -29.87 -12.42
N LEU A 261 -2.61 -30.31 -13.57
CA LEU A 261 -3.22 -30.00 -14.87
C LEU A 261 -4.57 -30.73 -15.07
N VAL A 262 -4.75 -31.93 -14.48
CA VAL A 262 -6.03 -32.62 -14.40
C VAL A 262 -6.66 -32.30 -13.04
N GLY A 263 -7.69 -31.50 -13.04
CA GLY A 263 -8.41 -31.13 -11.82
C GLY A 263 -9.86 -31.59 -11.91
N ILE A 264 -10.37 -32.22 -10.86
CA ILE A 264 -11.77 -32.63 -10.73
C ILE A 264 -12.37 -31.92 -9.52
N ARG A 265 -13.59 -31.49 -9.67
CA ARG A 265 -14.40 -30.89 -8.60
C ARG A 265 -15.64 -31.72 -8.36
N ILE A 266 -15.87 -32.05 -7.11
CA ILE A 266 -17.02 -32.81 -6.65
C ILE A 266 -17.82 -31.96 -5.67
N LEU A 267 -19.09 -31.76 -6.00
CA LEU A 267 -20.04 -30.99 -5.20
C LEU A 267 -21.06 -31.95 -4.59
N VAL A 268 -21.27 -31.84 -3.30
CA VAL A 268 -22.21 -32.68 -2.52
C VAL A 268 -23.09 -31.81 -1.62
N ASP A 269 -24.13 -32.40 -1.03
CA ASP A 269 -25.08 -31.66 -0.21
C ASP A 269 -24.60 -31.40 1.22
N SER A 270 -23.82 -32.33 1.79
CA SER A 270 -23.42 -32.24 3.20
C SER A 270 -21.90 -32.40 3.43
N VAL A 271 -21.43 -31.91 4.57
CA VAL A 271 -20.03 -32.10 5.02
C VAL A 271 -19.72 -33.57 5.22
N ARG A 272 -20.70 -34.36 5.72
CA ARG A 272 -20.54 -35.80 5.88
C ARG A 272 -20.26 -36.49 4.54
N ASP A 273 -20.97 -36.08 3.50
CA ASP A 273 -20.79 -36.65 2.16
C ASP A 273 -19.44 -36.26 1.56
N CYS A 274 -18.89 -35.07 1.91
CA CYS A 274 -17.53 -34.72 1.52
C CYS A 274 -16.49 -35.74 1.99
N TYR A 275 -16.57 -36.16 3.24
CA TYR A 275 -15.67 -37.18 3.79
C TYR A 275 -16.01 -38.60 3.28
N GLY A 276 -17.28 -38.90 2.99
CA GLY A 276 -17.68 -40.13 2.33
C GLY A 276 -17.05 -40.28 0.95
N VAL A 277 -17.18 -39.24 0.12
CA VAL A 277 -16.55 -39.17 -1.20
C VAL A 277 -15.03 -39.30 -1.11
N LEU A 278 -14.37 -38.68 -0.13
CA LEU A 278 -12.93 -38.82 0.08
C LEU A 278 -12.56 -40.29 0.35
N GLY A 279 -13.33 -40.98 1.19
CA GLY A 279 -13.14 -42.39 1.50
C GLY A 279 -13.24 -43.29 0.24
N SER A 280 -14.30 -43.08 -0.55
CA SER A 280 -14.51 -43.78 -1.83
C SER A 280 -13.34 -43.57 -2.81
N ILE A 281 -12.88 -42.35 -2.98
CA ILE A 281 -11.76 -41.99 -3.85
C ILE A 281 -10.47 -42.65 -3.39
N HIS A 282 -10.15 -42.64 -2.10
CA HIS A 282 -8.93 -43.23 -1.56
C HIS A 282 -8.99 -44.77 -1.53
N ALA A 283 -10.18 -45.37 -1.51
CA ALA A 283 -10.37 -46.80 -1.67
C ALA A 283 -10.07 -47.25 -3.12
N ARG A 284 -10.41 -46.42 -4.11
CA ARG A 284 -10.17 -46.72 -5.53
C ARG A 284 -8.76 -46.39 -5.99
N TRP A 285 -8.18 -45.25 -5.57
CA TRP A 285 -6.88 -44.78 -6.01
C TRP A 285 -5.98 -44.41 -4.85
N SER A 286 -4.70 -44.78 -4.97
CA SER A 286 -3.70 -44.44 -3.93
C SER A 286 -3.46 -42.95 -3.86
N PRO A 287 -3.61 -42.29 -2.67
CA PRO A 287 -3.29 -40.90 -2.52
C PRO A 287 -1.78 -40.62 -2.54
N VAL A 288 -1.38 -39.49 -3.11
CA VAL A 288 0.01 -39.01 -3.10
C VAL A 288 0.35 -38.45 -1.71
N PRO A 289 1.38 -39.01 -1.02
CA PRO A 289 1.75 -38.55 0.32
C PRO A 289 2.02 -37.05 0.38
N GLY A 290 1.56 -36.38 1.45
CA GLY A 290 1.75 -34.94 1.68
C GLY A 290 0.91 -34.02 0.77
N ARG A 291 0.03 -34.58 -0.09
CA ARG A 291 -0.83 -33.80 -0.99
C ARG A 291 -2.29 -33.70 -0.54
N PHE A 292 -2.64 -34.31 0.57
CA PHE A 292 -3.95 -34.13 1.21
C PHE A 292 -3.98 -32.84 2.04
N LYS A 293 -5.07 -32.07 1.91
CA LYS A 293 -5.33 -30.86 2.71
C LYS A 293 -6.80 -30.78 3.04
N ASP A 294 -7.08 -30.66 4.32
CA ASP A 294 -8.44 -30.49 4.84
C ASP A 294 -8.70 -29.01 5.19
N TYR A 295 -9.29 -28.31 4.24
CA TYR A 295 -9.74 -26.93 4.45
C TYR A 295 -11.21 -26.87 4.92
N ILE A 296 -11.89 -27.98 5.18
CA ILE A 296 -13.19 -28.01 5.84
C ILE A 296 -12.98 -27.91 7.35
N ALA A 297 -12.09 -28.72 7.90
CA ALA A 297 -11.74 -28.67 9.31
C ALA A 297 -10.92 -27.41 9.67
N MET A 298 -10.06 -26.95 8.76
CA MET A 298 -9.24 -25.74 8.93
C MET A 298 -9.43 -24.81 7.74
N PRO A 299 -10.50 -23.98 7.73
CA PRO A 299 -10.78 -23.06 6.64
C PRO A 299 -9.64 -22.08 6.40
N LYS A 300 -9.45 -21.66 5.15
CA LYS A 300 -8.55 -20.55 4.85
C LYS A 300 -9.15 -19.22 5.34
N PHE A 301 -8.30 -18.20 5.43
CA PHE A 301 -8.67 -16.82 5.82
C PHE A 301 -9.92 -16.29 5.10
N ASN A 302 -10.01 -16.48 3.77
CA ASN A 302 -11.17 -16.08 2.96
C ASN A 302 -12.33 -17.08 3.05
N LEU A 303 -12.47 -17.77 4.20
CA LEU A 303 -13.47 -18.78 4.47
C LEU A 303 -13.56 -19.90 3.41
N TYR A 304 -12.52 -20.06 2.60
CA TYR A 304 -12.43 -21.14 1.62
C TYR A 304 -12.40 -22.49 2.33
N GLN A 305 -13.39 -23.32 2.03
CA GLN A 305 -13.51 -24.67 2.55
C GLN A 305 -13.55 -25.68 1.39
N SER A 306 -12.75 -26.74 1.47
CA SER A 306 -12.74 -27.85 0.54
C SER A 306 -11.79 -28.94 1.04
N LEU A 307 -12.04 -30.19 0.78
CA LEU A 307 -11.01 -31.23 0.84
C LEU A 307 -10.23 -31.22 -0.48
N HIS A 308 -8.91 -31.24 -0.39
CA HIS A 308 -8.03 -31.38 -1.55
C HIS A 308 -7.23 -32.66 -1.41
N THR A 309 -7.29 -33.52 -2.39
CA THR A 309 -6.43 -34.71 -2.48
C THR A 309 -5.87 -34.85 -3.88
N THR A 310 -4.68 -35.43 -3.98
CA THR A 310 -4.09 -35.83 -5.26
C THR A 310 -3.94 -37.33 -5.22
N VAL A 311 -4.48 -38.01 -6.22
CA VAL A 311 -4.42 -39.46 -6.33
C VAL A 311 -3.69 -39.90 -7.62
N ILE A 312 -3.17 -41.12 -7.63
CA ILE A 312 -2.62 -41.74 -8.84
C ILE A 312 -3.80 -42.40 -9.58
N GLY A 313 -4.31 -41.71 -10.58
CA GLY A 313 -5.44 -42.13 -11.39
C GLY A 313 -5.05 -43.08 -12.55
N PRO A 314 -5.91 -43.19 -13.58
CA PRO A 314 -5.66 -44.02 -14.74
C PRO A 314 -4.32 -43.68 -15.42
N ASN A 315 -3.66 -44.70 -15.97
CA ASN A 315 -2.36 -44.60 -16.66
C ASN A 315 -1.23 -43.99 -15.79
N GLY A 316 -1.32 -44.12 -14.44
CA GLY A 316 -0.31 -43.59 -13.51
C GLY A 316 -0.25 -42.06 -13.47
N LYS A 317 -1.26 -41.34 -13.97
CA LYS A 317 -1.31 -39.88 -13.97
C LYS A 317 -1.86 -39.35 -12.64
N ALA A 318 -1.24 -38.28 -12.12
CA ALA A 318 -1.72 -37.62 -10.93
C ALA A 318 -2.97 -36.79 -11.25
N VAL A 319 -4.02 -36.96 -10.45
CA VAL A 319 -5.30 -36.25 -10.56
C VAL A 319 -5.55 -35.47 -9.26
N GLU A 320 -5.69 -34.16 -9.34
CA GLU A 320 -6.12 -33.31 -8.19
C GLU A 320 -7.64 -33.33 -8.08
N ILE A 321 -8.16 -33.70 -6.90
CA ILE A 321 -9.59 -33.75 -6.64
C ILE A 321 -9.92 -32.79 -5.51
N GLN A 322 -10.94 -31.95 -5.75
CA GLN A 322 -11.50 -30.98 -4.79
C GLN A 322 -12.91 -31.38 -4.46
N ILE A 323 -13.20 -31.60 -3.17
CA ILE A 323 -14.49 -32.04 -2.68
C ILE A 323 -15.03 -30.98 -1.74
N ARG A 324 -16.24 -30.51 -1.97
CA ARG A 324 -16.89 -29.48 -1.14
C ARG A 324 -18.41 -29.50 -1.32
N THR A 325 -19.14 -28.90 -0.39
CA THR A 325 -20.59 -28.74 -0.54
C THR A 325 -20.94 -27.66 -1.55
N PHE A 326 -22.19 -27.63 -2.05
CA PHE A 326 -22.69 -26.55 -2.91
C PHE A 326 -22.55 -25.18 -2.24
N ASP A 327 -22.81 -25.06 -0.95
CA ASP A 327 -22.64 -23.80 -0.20
C ASP A 327 -21.17 -23.37 -0.11
N MET A 328 -20.25 -24.30 0.18
CA MET A 328 -18.82 -24.04 0.16
C MET A 328 -18.33 -23.64 -1.24
N HIS A 329 -18.94 -24.20 -2.28
CA HIS A 329 -18.66 -23.86 -3.65
C HIS A 329 -19.07 -22.42 -3.96
N ALA A 330 -20.30 -22.04 -3.63
CA ALA A 330 -20.78 -20.69 -3.84
C ALA A 330 -19.90 -19.66 -3.10
N ARG A 331 -19.55 -19.93 -1.84
CA ARG A 331 -18.62 -19.07 -1.09
C ARG A 331 -17.23 -19.00 -1.71
N ALA A 332 -16.70 -20.12 -2.19
CA ALA A 332 -15.37 -20.17 -2.79
C ALA A 332 -15.28 -19.50 -4.16
N GLU A 333 -16.34 -19.44 -4.96
CA GLU A 333 -16.37 -18.78 -6.27
C GLU A 333 -16.78 -17.30 -6.17
N PHE A 334 -17.79 -16.99 -5.34
CA PHE A 334 -18.43 -15.69 -5.28
C PHE A 334 -18.05 -14.89 -4.02
N GLY A 335 -17.41 -15.53 -3.02
CA GLY A 335 -16.90 -14.87 -1.83
C GLY A 335 -18.00 -14.13 -1.06
N ILE A 336 -17.73 -12.86 -0.77
CA ILE A 336 -18.66 -12.01 -0.03
C ILE A 336 -20.03 -11.84 -0.74
N ALA A 337 -20.06 -11.90 -2.07
CA ALA A 337 -21.30 -11.82 -2.85
C ALA A 337 -22.26 -12.98 -2.52
N ALA A 338 -21.74 -14.18 -2.20
CA ALA A 338 -22.58 -15.33 -1.82
C ALA A 338 -23.43 -15.08 -0.56
N HIS A 339 -23.00 -14.19 0.33
CA HIS A 339 -23.77 -13.83 1.53
C HIS A 339 -25.06 -13.08 1.20
N TRP A 340 -25.11 -12.30 0.11
CA TRP A 340 -26.33 -11.59 -0.31
C TRP A 340 -27.41 -12.53 -0.82
N LYS A 341 -27.03 -13.64 -1.44
CA LYS A 341 -27.98 -14.67 -1.91
C LYS A 341 -28.76 -15.35 -0.78
N TYR A 342 -28.19 -15.41 0.42
CA TYR A 342 -28.78 -16.13 1.59
C TYR A 342 -29.29 -15.20 2.70
N LYS A 343 -29.23 -13.86 2.54
CA LYS A 343 -29.51 -12.86 3.58
C LYS A 343 -31.00 -12.74 4.01
N SER A 344 -31.87 -13.66 3.63
CA SER A 344 -33.27 -13.58 4.01
C SER A 344 -33.58 -13.94 5.50
N LYS A 345 -32.61 -14.39 6.32
CA LYS A 345 -32.98 -14.88 7.70
C LYS A 345 -31.99 -14.68 8.86
N ASN A 346 -30.72 -14.18 8.73
CA ASN A 346 -29.85 -14.06 9.92
C ASN A 346 -28.89 -12.86 9.92
N THR A 347 -28.92 -12.13 11.03
CA THR A 347 -28.32 -10.81 11.34
C THR A 347 -26.80 -10.83 11.65
N GLU A 348 -25.99 -11.75 11.13
CA GLU A 348 -24.56 -11.87 11.49
C GLU A 348 -23.57 -11.32 10.44
N ALA A 349 -24.02 -10.62 9.42
CA ALA A 349 -23.18 -10.11 8.33
C ALA A 349 -22.09 -9.09 8.78
N GLY A 350 -22.19 -8.55 9.98
CA GLY A 350 -21.20 -7.59 10.52
C GLY A 350 -19.94 -8.20 11.13
N LYS A 351 -19.85 -9.53 11.23
CA LYS A 351 -18.75 -10.25 11.91
C LYS A 351 -17.88 -11.08 10.96
N SER A 352 -18.08 -10.97 9.64
CA SER A 352 -17.25 -11.72 8.71
C SER A 352 -15.80 -11.18 8.70
N PRO A 353 -14.78 -12.05 8.53
CA PRO A 353 -13.37 -11.64 8.49
C PRO A 353 -13.08 -10.58 7.42
N GLU A 354 -13.79 -10.61 6.31
CA GLU A 354 -13.67 -9.66 5.21
C GLU A 354 -14.15 -8.25 5.63
N VAL A 355 -15.24 -8.17 6.38
CA VAL A 355 -15.77 -6.91 6.93
C VAL A 355 -14.85 -6.37 8.03
N LEU A 356 -14.28 -7.25 8.86
CA LEU A 356 -13.30 -6.87 9.88
C LEU A 356 -12.04 -6.28 9.25
N TRP A 357 -11.50 -6.91 8.21
CA TRP A 357 -10.35 -6.39 7.47
C TRP A 357 -10.62 -5.00 6.86
N LEU A 358 -11.81 -4.80 6.27
CA LEU A 358 -12.19 -3.50 5.72
C LEU A 358 -12.29 -2.41 6.80
N ARG A 359 -12.81 -2.73 7.99
CA ARG A 359 -12.81 -1.80 9.12
C ARG A 359 -11.40 -1.46 9.58
N GLN A 360 -10.52 -2.45 9.65
CA GLN A 360 -9.11 -2.23 9.99
C GLN A 360 -8.39 -1.36 8.98
N LEU A 361 -8.67 -1.54 7.68
CA LEU A 361 -8.14 -0.66 6.63
C LEU A 361 -8.65 0.78 6.78
N HIS A 362 -9.92 0.95 7.12
CA HIS A 362 -10.51 2.27 7.34
C HIS A 362 -9.92 2.98 8.56
N GLU A 363 -9.79 2.28 9.69
CA GLU A 363 -9.14 2.80 10.90
C GLU A 363 -7.70 3.21 10.59
N TRP A 364 -6.95 2.36 9.89
CA TRP A 364 -5.59 2.67 9.51
C TRP A 364 -5.47 3.83 8.51
N GLN A 365 -6.41 3.96 7.56
CA GLN A 365 -6.48 5.10 6.64
C GLN A 365 -6.70 6.42 7.39
N GLN A 366 -7.51 6.41 8.47
CA GLN A 366 -7.72 7.60 9.31
C GLN A 366 -6.48 8.00 10.12
N GLU A 367 -5.63 7.03 10.47
CA GLU A 367 -4.43 7.24 11.27
C GLU A 367 -3.18 7.58 10.42
N SER A 368 -3.22 7.34 9.10
CA SER A 368 -2.08 7.57 8.20
C SER A 368 -2.14 9.00 7.62
N GLU A 369 -1.16 9.81 7.93
CA GLU A 369 -1.01 11.19 7.38
C GLU A 369 -0.43 11.16 5.96
N ASP A 370 0.39 10.15 5.60
CA ASP A 370 1.02 10.02 4.28
C ASP A 370 0.29 8.99 3.40
N VAL A 371 -0.21 9.48 2.26
CA VAL A 371 -0.94 8.68 1.26
C VAL A 371 -0.01 7.70 0.53
N GLY A 372 1.27 8.04 0.37
CA GLY A 372 2.29 7.20 -0.27
C GLY A 372 2.61 5.96 0.56
N ASP A 373 2.88 6.15 1.85
CA ASP A 373 3.13 5.08 2.81
C ASP A 373 1.93 4.12 2.93
N PHE A 374 0.70 4.65 2.91
CA PHE A 374 -0.53 3.86 2.92
C PHE A 374 -0.60 2.91 1.71
N LEU A 375 -0.26 3.42 0.51
CA LEU A 375 -0.30 2.62 -0.71
C LEU A 375 0.73 1.50 -0.76
N GLU A 376 1.97 1.84 -0.46
CA GLU A 376 3.06 0.86 -0.50
C GLU A 376 2.76 -0.28 0.47
N THR A 377 2.24 0.08 1.63
CA THR A 377 1.84 -0.86 2.67
C THR A 377 0.65 -1.71 2.24
N LEU A 378 -0.38 -1.11 1.64
CA LEU A 378 -1.55 -1.86 1.13
C LEU A 378 -1.14 -2.82 0.01
N ARG A 379 -0.28 -2.39 -0.93
CA ARG A 379 0.27 -3.27 -1.98
C ARG A 379 1.06 -4.43 -1.39
N TYR A 380 1.85 -4.17 -0.36
CA TYR A 380 2.60 -5.20 0.36
C TYR A 380 1.66 -6.22 1.02
N ASP A 381 0.66 -5.75 1.77
CA ASP A 381 -0.33 -6.61 2.45
C ASP A 381 -1.17 -7.43 1.46
N LEU A 382 -1.50 -6.86 0.28
CA LEU A 382 -2.26 -7.55 -0.75
C LEU A 382 -1.47 -8.66 -1.47
N ARG A 383 -0.14 -8.53 -1.56
CA ARG A 383 0.74 -9.46 -2.31
C ARG A 383 1.40 -10.52 -1.45
N THR A 384 1.57 -10.26 -0.15
CA THR A 384 2.32 -11.15 0.75
C THR A 384 1.45 -12.36 1.13
N PRO A 385 1.97 -13.60 1.02
CA PRO A 385 1.30 -14.79 1.55
C PRO A 385 1.04 -14.64 3.05
N GLU A 386 -0.04 -15.21 3.55
CA GLU A 386 -0.42 -15.14 4.96
C GLU A 386 -0.11 -16.43 5.71
N VAL A 387 0.20 -16.29 6.98
CA VAL A 387 0.26 -17.36 7.98
C VAL A 387 -0.88 -17.20 8.98
N PHE A 388 -1.48 -18.30 9.38
CA PHE A 388 -2.59 -18.34 10.32
C PHE A 388 -2.12 -18.89 11.65
N VAL A 389 -2.25 -18.07 12.66
CA VAL A 389 -1.85 -18.39 14.03
C VAL A 389 -3.04 -18.26 14.97
N PHE A 390 -3.01 -18.96 16.08
CA PHE A 390 -4.12 -19.05 17.01
C PHE A 390 -3.83 -18.28 18.31
N THR A 391 -4.83 -17.63 18.84
CA THR A 391 -4.77 -17.19 20.24
C THR A 391 -4.98 -18.40 21.16
N PRO A 392 -4.59 -18.33 22.45
CA PRO A 392 -4.88 -19.39 23.42
C PRO A 392 -6.36 -19.72 23.59
N LYS A 393 -7.25 -18.79 23.18
CA LYS A 393 -8.71 -18.96 23.17
C LYS A 393 -9.25 -19.62 21.89
N GLY A 394 -8.37 -19.98 20.95
CA GLY A 394 -8.73 -20.60 19.67
C GLY A 394 -9.16 -19.63 18.56
N SER A 395 -9.08 -18.31 18.78
CA SER A 395 -9.36 -17.36 17.70
C SER A 395 -8.21 -17.35 16.70
N VAL A 396 -8.53 -17.35 15.41
CA VAL A 396 -7.55 -17.32 14.31
C VAL A 396 -7.16 -15.87 13.98
N ILE A 397 -5.86 -15.62 13.83
CA ILE A 397 -5.30 -14.33 13.38
C ILE A 397 -4.47 -14.59 12.14
N ALA A 398 -4.78 -13.86 11.07
CA ALA A 398 -4.02 -13.86 9.83
C ALA A 398 -2.92 -12.82 9.90
N LEU A 399 -1.71 -13.19 9.53
CA LEU A 399 -0.53 -12.31 9.50
C LEU A 399 0.23 -12.51 8.18
N PRO A 400 0.96 -11.51 7.67
CA PRO A 400 1.87 -11.71 6.56
C PRO A 400 2.89 -12.82 6.85
N SER A 401 3.28 -13.59 5.85
CA SER A 401 4.32 -14.61 6.00
C SER A 401 5.64 -13.99 6.44
N GLY A 402 6.29 -14.59 7.42
CA GLY A 402 7.49 -14.04 8.06
C GLY A 402 7.17 -13.15 9.27
N SER A 403 5.90 -12.97 9.63
CA SER A 403 5.52 -12.22 10.83
C SER A 403 6.04 -12.85 12.10
N THR A 404 6.21 -12.01 13.11
CA THR A 404 6.80 -12.32 14.41
C THR A 404 5.73 -12.23 15.52
N PRO A 405 6.02 -12.68 16.74
CA PRO A 405 5.14 -12.47 17.89
C PRO A 405 4.78 -11.00 18.17
N VAL A 406 5.64 -10.05 17.80
CA VAL A 406 5.33 -8.61 17.89
C VAL A 406 4.24 -8.24 16.90
N ASP A 407 4.32 -8.71 15.64
CA ASP A 407 3.26 -8.52 14.64
C ASP A 407 1.93 -9.06 15.13
N PHE A 408 1.96 -10.27 15.74
CA PHE A 408 0.77 -10.89 16.33
C PHE A 408 0.19 -10.04 17.46
N ALA A 409 1.04 -9.51 18.36
CA ALA A 409 0.60 -8.68 19.48
C ALA A 409 -0.14 -7.43 19.00
N TYR A 410 0.39 -6.73 17.98
CA TYR A 410 -0.28 -5.58 17.35
C TYR A 410 -1.53 -5.97 16.54
N ALA A 411 -1.57 -7.17 15.99
CA ALA A 411 -2.76 -7.67 15.31
C ALA A 411 -3.92 -7.94 16.29
N VAL A 412 -3.61 -8.40 17.52
CA VAL A 412 -4.61 -8.58 18.59
C VAL A 412 -5.15 -7.22 19.05
N HIS A 413 -4.27 -6.34 19.53
CA HIS A 413 -4.62 -4.99 19.98
C HIS A 413 -3.37 -4.11 20.10
N THR A 414 -3.50 -2.81 19.78
CA THR A 414 -2.39 -1.86 19.87
C THR A 414 -1.76 -1.81 21.27
N GLU A 415 -2.57 -1.82 22.34
CA GLU A 415 -2.05 -1.85 23.71
C GLU A 415 -1.30 -3.13 24.06
N VAL A 416 -1.73 -4.28 23.51
CA VAL A 416 -1.01 -5.56 23.70
C VAL A 416 0.35 -5.48 23.02
N GLY A 417 0.40 -4.90 21.82
CA GLY A 417 1.65 -4.64 21.11
C GLY A 417 2.57 -3.71 21.89
N ASN A 418 2.10 -2.55 22.32
CA ASN A 418 2.89 -1.57 23.05
C ASN A 418 3.44 -2.14 24.39
N LYS A 419 2.70 -3.04 25.02
CA LYS A 419 3.07 -3.64 26.32
C LYS A 419 3.74 -5.02 26.22
N CYS A 420 4.05 -5.47 24.99
CA CYS A 420 4.65 -6.79 24.76
C CYS A 420 6.08 -6.84 25.32
N VAL A 421 6.38 -7.85 26.14
CA VAL A 421 7.73 -8.09 26.69
C VAL A 421 8.24 -9.50 26.40
N GLY A 422 7.39 -10.39 25.88
CA GLY A 422 7.76 -11.75 25.55
C GLY A 422 6.59 -12.49 24.88
N ALA A 423 6.87 -13.66 24.34
CA ALA A 423 5.86 -14.50 23.73
C ALA A 423 6.14 -15.98 23.98
N LYS A 424 5.05 -16.75 24.06
CA LYS A 424 5.10 -18.21 24.02
C LYS A 424 4.43 -18.70 22.74
N VAL A 425 5.15 -19.54 22.01
CA VAL A 425 4.62 -20.22 20.82
C VAL A 425 4.51 -21.70 21.14
N ASN A 426 3.31 -22.26 21.00
CA ASN A 426 3.00 -23.66 21.34
C ASN A 426 3.42 -24.01 22.79
N GLY A 427 3.23 -23.06 23.72
CA GLY A 427 3.56 -23.19 25.13
C GLY A 427 5.03 -22.97 25.48
N LYS A 428 5.95 -22.78 24.52
CA LYS A 428 7.37 -22.53 24.73
C LYS A 428 7.69 -21.04 24.58
N LEU A 429 8.50 -20.50 25.49
CA LEU A 429 8.99 -19.12 25.36
C LEU A 429 9.93 -19.02 24.15
N VAL A 430 9.72 -18.03 23.31
CA VAL A 430 10.49 -17.78 22.07
C VAL A 430 10.99 -16.34 22.03
N PRO A 431 12.10 -16.07 21.31
CA PRO A 431 12.52 -14.70 21.00
C PRO A 431 11.42 -13.94 20.21
N LEU A 432 11.29 -12.62 20.44
CA LEU A 432 10.28 -11.80 19.77
C LEU A 432 10.51 -11.66 18.25
N GLU A 433 11.71 -11.93 17.77
CA GLU A 433 12.08 -11.93 16.34
C GLU A 433 11.81 -13.28 15.63
N SER A 434 11.32 -14.30 16.34
CA SER A 434 11.04 -15.63 15.78
C SER A 434 9.91 -15.55 14.75
N HIS A 435 10.08 -16.20 13.60
CA HIS A 435 9.02 -16.27 12.59
C HIS A 435 7.93 -17.25 12.99
N LEU A 436 6.70 -16.82 12.85
CA LEU A 436 5.50 -17.64 13.09
C LEU A 436 5.17 -18.47 11.85
N VAL A 437 4.67 -19.68 12.07
CA VAL A 437 4.21 -20.58 11.01
C VAL A 437 2.73 -20.94 11.18
N ASN A 438 2.14 -21.46 10.10
CA ASN A 438 0.73 -21.86 10.14
C ASN A 438 0.45 -22.88 11.25
N GLY A 439 -0.56 -22.61 12.05
CA GLY A 439 -0.99 -23.50 13.13
C GLY A 439 -0.39 -23.18 14.50
N ASP A 440 0.53 -22.24 14.60
CA ASP A 440 1.12 -21.84 15.89
C ASP A 440 0.06 -21.24 16.82
N VAL A 441 0.11 -21.64 18.10
CA VAL A 441 -0.66 -21.02 19.17
C VAL A 441 0.24 -20.01 19.89
N VAL A 442 -0.12 -18.73 19.79
CA VAL A 442 0.72 -17.62 20.29
C VAL A 442 0.09 -16.98 21.51
N ASP A 443 0.83 -16.93 22.60
CA ASP A 443 0.46 -16.28 23.87
C ASP A 443 1.45 -15.14 24.18
N ILE A 444 0.93 -13.90 24.26
CA ILE A 444 1.76 -12.71 24.48
C ILE A 444 1.89 -12.41 25.97
N VAL A 445 3.11 -12.25 26.41
CA VAL A 445 3.42 -11.80 27.77
C VAL A 445 3.50 -10.27 27.76
N ILE A 446 2.59 -9.64 28.50
CA ILE A 446 2.51 -8.18 28.60
C ILE A 446 3.08 -7.66 29.91
N ASN A 447 3.74 -6.50 29.86
CA ASN A 447 4.11 -5.74 31.04
C ASN A 447 2.87 -5.01 31.59
N LYS A 448 2.60 -5.20 32.88
CA LYS A 448 1.49 -4.53 33.58
C LYS A 448 1.87 -3.13 34.12
N GLY A 449 3.10 -2.69 33.95
CA GLY A 449 3.58 -1.39 34.38
C GLY A 449 2.97 -0.24 33.55
N ILE A 450 2.85 0.93 34.17
CA ILE A 450 2.27 2.12 33.54
C ILE A 450 3.17 2.65 32.39
N ASN A 451 4.48 2.44 32.47
CA ASN A 451 5.50 2.92 31.53
C ASN A 451 5.93 1.85 30.51
N ALA A 452 5.04 0.90 30.17
CA ALA A 452 5.35 -0.09 29.15
C ALA A 452 5.30 0.55 27.75
N ALA A 453 6.44 0.51 27.05
CA ALA A 453 6.65 1.13 25.75
C ALA A 453 7.17 0.09 24.74
N PRO A 454 6.91 0.25 23.44
CA PRO A 454 7.52 -0.58 22.40
C PRO A 454 9.02 -0.28 22.29
N SER A 455 9.81 -1.26 21.83
CA SER A 455 11.21 -1.03 21.49
C SER A 455 11.35 -0.52 20.06
N HIS A 456 12.22 0.47 19.85
CA HIS A 456 12.54 0.97 18.51
C HIS A 456 13.19 -0.11 17.62
N ASP A 457 13.93 -1.06 18.23
CA ASP A 457 14.59 -2.16 17.54
C ASP A 457 13.61 -3.12 16.86
N TRP A 458 12.34 -3.13 17.28
CA TRP A 458 11.31 -3.96 16.64
C TRP A 458 11.06 -3.59 15.20
N LEU A 459 11.33 -2.34 14.80
CA LEU A 459 11.21 -1.89 13.42
C LEU A 459 12.14 -2.65 12.45
N ASN A 460 13.20 -3.27 12.97
CA ASN A 460 14.17 -4.02 12.15
C ASN A 460 13.64 -5.39 11.71
N PHE A 461 12.73 -6.01 12.49
CA PHE A 461 12.28 -7.37 12.23
C PHE A 461 10.76 -7.52 12.09
N VAL A 462 9.93 -6.54 12.49
CA VAL A 462 8.49 -6.61 12.24
C VAL A 462 8.19 -6.60 10.76
N THR A 463 7.32 -7.50 10.35
CA THR A 463 6.96 -7.71 8.95
C THR A 463 5.64 -7.03 8.59
N SER A 464 4.66 -7.02 9.52
CA SER A 464 3.36 -6.40 9.25
C SER A 464 3.48 -4.88 9.22
N SER A 465 2.90 -4.29 8.21
CA SER A 465 2.77 -2.84 8.06
C SER A 465 2.05 -2.20 9.25
N ARG A 466 1.02 -2.89 9.78
CA ARG A 466 0.26 -2.44 10.95
C ARG A 466 1.15 -2.27 12.18
N ALA A 467 1.97 -3.29 12.52
CA ALA A 467 2.90 -3.19 13.65
C ALA A 467 3.90 -2.05 13.43
N ARG A 468 4.47 -1.96 12.23
CA ARG A 468 5.44 -0.93 11.86
C ARG A 468 4.86 0.48 11.99
N SER A 469 3.64 0.72 11.47
CA SER A 469 2.95 2.01 11.58
C SER A 469 2.63 2.36 13.03
N LYS A 470 2.11 1.42 13.82
CA LYS A 470 1.77 1.67 15.23
C LYS A 470 3.01 1.98 16.08
N ILE A 471 4.12 1.27 15.85
CA ILE A 471 5.41 1.55 16.53
C ILE A 471 5.92 2.93 16.14
N LYS A 472 5.93 3.28 14.84
CA LYS A 472 6.33 4.61 14.37
C LYS A 472 5.45 5.73 14.95
N ALA A 473 4.13 5.54 14.94
CA ALA A 473 3.19 6.50 15.50
C ALA A 473 3.40 6.72 17.01
N TRP A 474 3.68 5.64 17.76
CA TRP A 474 3.98 5.73 19.19
C TRP A 474 5.23 6.60 19.44
N PHE A 475 6.33 6.36 18.73
CA PHE A 475 7.56 7.16 18.87
C PHE A 475 7.42 8.58 18.32
N SER A 476 6.58 8.81 17.31
CA SER A 476 6.29 10.16 16.85
C SER A 476 5.51 10.95 17.87
N LYS A 477 4.54 10.31 18.54
CA LYS A 477 3.77 10.94 19.63
C LYS A 477 4.67 11.26 20.83
N GLU A 478 5.53 10.30 21.25
CA GLU A 478 6.48 10.52 22.35
C GLU A 478 7.43 11.67 22.03
N ARG A 479 8.03 11.70 20.83
CA ARG A 479 8.90 12.82 20.41
C ARG A 479 8.17 14.15 20.38
N LYS A 480 6.89 14.16 19.97
CA LYS A 480 6.07 15.36 19.99
C LYS A 480 5.84 15.85 21.42
N GLU A 481 5.50 14.95 22.34
CA GLU A 481 5.32 15.27 23.78
C GLU A 481 6.62 15.79 24.40
N GLU A 482 7.76 15.14 24.13
CA GLU A 482 9.10 15.61 24.57
C GLU A 482 9.44 17.00 23.99
N ALA A 483 9.14 17.23 22.70
CA ALA A 483 9.37 18.53 22.07
C ALA A 483 8.48 19.63 22.69
N ILE A 484 7.22 19.34 22.97
CA ILE A 484 6.30 20.27 23.66
C ILE A 484 6.85 20.60 25.04
N GLU A 485 7.27 19.61 25.82
CA GLU A 485 7.80 19.82 27.17
C GLU A 485 9.11 20.65 27.15
N ALA A 486 10.04 20.31 26.25
CA ALA A 486 11.28 21.08 26.04
C ALA A 486 10.99 22.52 25.58
N GLY A 487 10.00 22.72 24.72
CA GLY A 487 9.56 24.03 24.27
C GLY A 487 8.95 24.87 25.40
N GLN A 488 8.07 24.27 26.22
CA GLN A 488 7.51 24.88 27.41
C GLN A 488 8.61 25.33 28.41
N GLU A 489 9.54 24.42 28.69
CA GLU A 489 10.65 24.73 29.60
C GLU A 489 11.53 25.85 29.05
N SER A 490 11.82 25.83 27.73
CA SER A 490 12.63 26.86 27.08
C SER A 490 11.97 28.25 27.15
N ILE A 491 10.66 28.33 26.86
CA ILE A 491 9.89 29.55 26.95
C ILE A 491 9.81 30.03 28.41
N ALA A 492 9.49 29.13 29.35
CA ALA A 492 9.44 29.46 30.77
C ALA A 492 10.78 29.97 31.30
N ARG A 493 11.90 29.39 30.83
CA ARG A 493 13.26 29.84 31.17
C ARG A 493 13.55 31.26 30.67
N GLN A 494 13.11 31.56 29.43
CA GLN A 494 13.28 32.92 28.87
C GLN A 494 12.33 33.94 29.52
N MET A 495 11.10 33.56 29.88
CA MET A 495 10.20 34.42 30.66
C MET A 495 10.81 34.80 32.01
N ARG A 496 11.42 33.87 32.74
CA ARG A 496 12.15 34.15 34.00
C ARG A 496 13.27 35.14 33.77
N LYS A 497 14.06 35.01 32.70
CA LYS A 497 15.13 35.94 32.38
C LYS A 497 14.63 37.31 32.01
N ALA A 498 13.46 37.43 31.41
CA ALA A 498 12.81 38.68 31.06
C ALA A 498 11.99 39.32 32.19
N GLY A 499 11.94 38.69 33.39
CA GLY A 499 11.17 39.19 34.54
C GLY A 499 9.66 39.18 34.37
N LEU A 500 9.12 38.39 33.44
CA LEU A 500 7.69 38.33 33.15
C LEU A 500 6.95 37.44 34.17
N PRO A 501 5.70 37.78 34.57
CA PRO A 501 4.91 37.02 35.53
C PRO A 501 4.36 35.72 34.88
N ILE A 502 5.11 34.61 34.99
CA ILE A 502 4.86 33.34 34.32
C ILE A 502 3.44 32.80 34.55
N GLN A 503 2.96 32.81 35.81
CA GLN A 503 1.62 32.25 36.14
C GLN A 503 0.45 32.99 35.51
N LYS A 504 0.58 34.31 35.31
CA LYS A 504 -0.45 35.13 34.65
C LYS A 504 -0.45 34.93 33.13
N ILE A 505 0.69 34.68 32.53
CA ILE A 505 0.87 34.63 31.08
C ILE A 505 0.60 33.20 30.57
N LEU A 506 1.06 32.15 31.26
CA LEU A 506 0.80 30.73 30.89
C LEU A 506 -0.71 30.37 31.02
N GLY A 507 -1.46 31.00 31.91
CA GLY A 507 -2.91 30.82 32.06
C GLY A 507 -3.79 31.78 31.28
N GLY A 508 -3.22 32.70 30.48
CA GLY A 508 -3.93 33.79 29.83
C GLY A 508 -4.08 33.68 28.31
N HIS A 509 -4.96 34.49 27.74
CA HIS A 509 -5.21 34.57 26.29
C HIS A 509 -3.99 35.02 25.46
N ALA A 510 -3.03 35.73 26.09
CA ALA A 510 -1.90 36.34 25.40
C ALA A 510 -0.99 35.35 24.63
N LEU A 511 -0.78 34.14 25.17
CA LEU A 511 -0.01 33.11 24.48
C LEU A 511 -0.77 32.47 23.31
N LEU A 512 -2.09 32.36 23.43
CA LEU A 512 -2.93 31.84 22.35
C LEU A 512 -3.03 32.86 21.19
N GLU A 513 -3.18 34.15 21.53
CA GLU A 513 -3.17 35.23 20.53
C GLU A 513 -1.82 35.29 19.79
N LEU A 514 -0.71 35.12 20.52
CA LEU A 514 0.61 35.07 19.93
C LEU A 514 0.80 33.84 19.05
N ALA A 515 0.29 32.66 19.44
CA ALA A 515 0.34 31.44 18.63
C ALA A 515 -0.41 31.65 17.30
N HIS A 516 -1.60 32.25 17.33
CA HIS A 516 -2.39 32.58 16.14
C HIS A 516 -1.72 33.66 15.27
N GLU A 517 -1.11 34.69 15.86
CA GLU A 517 -0.32 35.70 15.12
C GLU A 517 0.86 35.06 14.38
N LEU A 518 1.49 34.07 15.02
CA LEU A 518 2.58 33.26 14.42
C LEU A 518 2.09 32.17 13.48
N ARG A 519 0.78 32.07 13.23
CA ARG A 519 0.11 31.06 12.36
C ARG A 519 0.21 29.63 12.87
N TYR A 520 0.25 29.44 14.18
CA TYR A 520 0.07 28.12 14.80
C TYR A 520 -1.41 27.93 15.18
N GLU A 521 -1.90 26.71 15.06
CA GLU A 521 -3.30 26.38 15.39
C GLU A 521 -3.58 26.48 16.88
N ASP A 522 -2.60 26.13 17.71
CA ASP A 522 -2.69 26.16 19.16
C ASP A 522 -1.32 26.43 19.82
N ILE A 523 -1.34 26.53 21.15
CA ILE A 523 -0.16 26.79 21.97
C ILE A 523 0.79 25.57 21.96
N GLU A 524 0.24 24.36 21.89
CA GLU A 524 1.04 23.11 21.91
C GLU A 524 1.89 22.99 20.63
N THR A 525 1.31 23.31 19.47
CA THR A 525 2.04 23.34 18.19
C THR A 525 3.15 24.41 18.19
N MET A 526 2.93 25.54 18.86
CA MET A 526 3.98 26.56 19.05
C MET A 526 5.10 26.03 19.97
N TYR A 527 4.75 25.36 21.07
CA TYR A 527 5.75 24.74 21.96
C TYR A 527 6.54 23.66 21.25
N GLU A 528 5.89 22.80 20.48
CA GLU A 528 6.54 21.79 19.62
C GLU A 528 7.56 22.44 18.67
N ALA A 529 7.18 23.53 17.99
CA ALA A 529 8.07 24.26 17.08
C ALA A 529 9.29 24.84 17.80
N VAL A 530 9.14 25.28 19.05
CA VAL A 530 10.26 25.77 19.88
C VAL A 530 11.14 24.62 20.35
N GLY A 531 10.55 23.51 20.79
CA GLY A 531 11.31 22.33 21.22
C GLY A 531 12.11 21.71 20.10
N ASN A 532 11.55 21.65 18.88
CA ASN A 532 12.25 21.21 17.68
C ASN A 532 13.27 22.24 17.12
N GLY A 533 13.37 23.43 17.74
CA GLY A 533 14.32 24.47 17.33
C GLY A 533 13.95 25.21 16.04
N HIS A 534 12.72 25.05 15.53
CA HIS A 534 12.22 25.77 14.36
C HIS A 534 12.01 27.27 14.66
N VAL A 535 11.67 27.61 15.90
CA VAL A 535 11.51 28.98 16.39
C VAL A 535 12.28 29.14 17.69
N SER A 536 12.96 30.27 17.88
CA SER A 536 13.66 30.55 19.13
C SER A 536 12.71 31.03 20.22
N ALA A 537 12.85 30.47 21.45
CA ALA A 537 12.10 30.93 22.60
C ALA A 537 12.29 32.44 22.86
N HIS A 538 13.46 32.98 22.51
CA HIS A 538 13.76 34.42 22.63
C HIS A 538 12.87 35.28 21.72
N SER A 539 12.70 34.86 20.45
CA SER A 539 11.83 35.58 19.50
C SER A 539 10.37 35.57 19.93
N ILE A 540 9.90 34.47 20.57
CA ILE A 540 8.55 34.40 21.13
C ILE A 540 8.38 35.39 22.28
N ILE A 541 9.36 35.48 23.16
CA ILE A 541 9.32 36.40 24.33
C ILE A 541 9.41 37.88 23.90
N GLU A 542 10.22 38.21 22.89
CA GLU A 542 10.25 39.55 22.31
C GLU A 542 8.87 39.97 21.80
N LYS A 543 8.21 39.12 21.03
CA LYS A 543 6.86 39.40 20.50
C LYS A 543 5.81 39.44 21.58
N LEU A 544 5.88 38.56 22.58
CA LEU A 544 5.00 38.57 23.73
C LEU A 544 5.12 39.86 24.54
N THR A 545 6.33 40.36 24.72
CA THR A 545 6.59 41.63 25.42
C THR A 545 5.99 42.82 24.66
N LEU A 546 6.09 42.81 23.34
CA LEU A 546 5.47 43.78 22.45
C LEU A 546 3.94 43.74 22.56
N LEU A 547 3.31 42.58 22.53
CA LEU A 547 1.86 42.39 22.69
C LEU A 547 1.37 42.91 24.06
N ILE A 548 2.08 42.57 25.14
CA ILE A 548 1.70 43.04 26.49
C ILE A 548 1.88 44.56 26.64
N SER A 549 2.94 45.13 26.02
CA SER A 549 3.16 46.59 26.06
C SER A 549 2.13 47.38 25.25
N THR A 550 1.50 46.79 24.24
CA THR A 550 0.41 47.44 23.47
C THR A 550 -0.93 47.40 24.17
N VAL A 551 -1.14 46.48 25.12
CA VAL A 551 -2.39 46.38 25.92
C VAL A 551 -2.40 47.32 27.11
N ASP A 552 -1.21 47.72 27.65
CA ASP A 552 -1.06 48.60 28.81
C ASP A 552 -0.77 50.08 28.47
N ALA A 553 -0.83 50.48 27.19
CA ALA A 553 -0.53 51.86 26.78
C ALA A 553 -1.72 52.81 26.95
N HIS A 554 -1.84 53.46 28.10
CA HIS A 554 -2.32 54.84 28.21
C HIS A 554 -1.12 55.78 28.11
N PRO A 555 -1.26 56.95 27.45
CA PRO A 555 -0.12 57.79 27.06
C PRO A 555 0.29 58.79 28.15
N GLU A 556 1.54 58.77 28.56
CA GLU A 556 2.24 59.95 29.02
C GLU A 556 3.78 59.84 28.85
N ASN A 557 4.29 60.80 28.09
CA ASN A 557 5.64 61.30 27.90
C ASN A 557 6.76 60.80 28.82
N ASP A 558 7.95 60.42 28.33
CA ASP A 558 9.13 61.29 28.19
C ASP A 558 10.39 60.57 27.69
N LEU A 559 11.02 61.24 26.71
CA LEU A 559 12.47 61.38 26.43
C LEU A 559 13.47 60.29 26.77
N THR A 560 13.99 59.73 25.66
CA THR A 560 15.32 59.15 25.34
C THR A 560 16.43 59.15 26.38
N PRO A 561 17.35 58.15 26.36
CA PRO A 561 18.57 58.35 25.55
C PRO A 561 18.97 57.14 24.66
N LEU A 562 19.49 57.51 23.50
CA LEU A 562 20.23 56.66 22.57
C LEU A 562 21.40 55.94 23.24
N VAL A 563 21.34 54.60 23.28
CA VAL A 563 22.53 53.80 23.53
C VAL A 563 22.93 53.16 22.18
N HIS A 564 24.03 53.63 21.65
CA HIS A 564 24.71 52.99 20.52
C HIS A 564 25.15 51.59 20.93
N THR A 565 24.46 50.55 20.46
CA THR A 565 24.98 49.21 20.47
C THR A 565 25.94 49.04 19.28
N VAL A 566 27.20 48.84 19.63
CA VAL A 566 28.25 48.48 18.70
C VAL A 566 27.87 47.20 17.97
N LYS A 567 27.65 47.29 16.67
CA LYS A 567 27.50 46.15 15.76
C LYS A 567 28.81 45.32 15.81
N ARG A 568 28.80 44.18 16.49
CA ARG A 568 29.78 43.15 16.28
C ARG A 568 29.55 42.53 14.90
N GLU A 569 30.45 42.82 14.01
CA GLU A 569 30.57 42.08 12.72
C GLU A 569 30.72 40.61 13.00
N ARG A 570 29.66 39.83 12.73
CA ARG A 570 29.77 38.39 12.60
C ARG A 570 30.29 38.11 11.22
N LYS A 571 31.60 37.77 11.12
CA LYS A 571 32.23 37.26 9.89
C LYS A 571 31.45 36.05 9.41
N SER A 572 31.04 36.01 8.14
CA SER A 572 30.42 34.86 7.50
C SER A 572 31.34 33.64 7.59
N VAL A 573 30.87 32.55 8.13
CA VAL A 573 31.66 31.32 8.41
C VAL A 573 31.70 30.40 7.18
N THR A 574 31.01 30.73 6.08
CA THR A 574 30.73 29.77 4.99
C THR A 574 31.60 29.91 3.74
N GLY A 575 32.51 30.87 3.67
CA GLY A 575 33.43 31.00 2.48
C GLY A 575 32.74 31.27 1.14
N ILE A 576 31.55 31.92 1.17
CA ILE A 576 30.79 32.27 -0.02
C ILE A 576 30.32 33.71 0.10
N ASP A 577 30.52 34.49 -0.94
CA ASP A 577 30.04 35.87 -1.07
C ASP A 577 28.76 35.88 -1.94
N VAL A 578 27.73 36.61 -1.47
CA VAL A 578 26.47 36.79 -2.20
C VAL A 578 26.43 38.14 -2.85
N GLU A 579 26.19 38.20 -4.16
CA GLU A 579 26.14 39.45 -4.91
C GLU A 579 24.97 40.32 -4.42
N GLY A 580 25.32 41.55 -3.97
CA GLY A 580 24.31 42.57 -3.56
C GLY A 580 23.83 42.48 -2.11
N ALA A 581 24.33 41.57 -1.25
CA ALA A 581 23.92 41.46 0.11
C ALA A 581 25.08 41.13 1.07
N GLY A 582 25.46 42.09 1.93
CA GLY A 582 26.65 41.99 2.79
C GLY A 582 26.54 41.17 4.07
N ASP A 583 25.39 40.66 4.45
CA ASP A 583 25.20 39.93 5.75
C ASP A 583 24.01 38.98 5.72
N VAL A 584 24.01 38.03 4.76
CA VAL A 584 22.96 37.03 4.59
C VAL A 584 23.45 35.68 5.07
N LEU A 585 22.60 34.95 5.79
CA LEU A 585 22.88 33.57 6.17
C LEU A 585 22.97 32.69 4.92
N VAL A 586 24.14 32.11 4.68
CA VAL A 586 24.39 31.22 3.54
C VAL A 586 24.47 29.80 4.02
N LYS A 587 23.76 28.88 3.33
CA LYS A 587 23.81 27.43 3.58
C LYS A 587 24.11 26.69 2.29
N LEU A 588 25.03 25.72 2.35
CA LEU A 588 25.26 24.79 1.24
C LEU A 588 24.10 23.79 1.15
N ALA A 589 23.58 23.59 -0.06
CA ALA A 589 22.49 22.67 -0.31
C ALA A 589 22.93 21.20 -0.17
N ARG A 590 22.19 20.42 0.57
CA ARG A 590 22.51 18.99 0.81
C ARG A 590 22.31 18.11 -0.41
N CYS A 591 21.41 18.48 -1.32
CA CYS A 591 21.09 17.70 -2.53
C CYS A 591 22.23 17.60 -3.52
N CYS A 592 23.14 18.60 -3.60
CA CYS A 592 24.26 18.64 -4.55
C CYS A 592 25.61 18.88 -3.87
N ALA A 593 25.64 19.16 -2.56
CA ALA A 593 26.84 19.36 -1.73
C ALA A 593 27.97 20.10 -2.48
N PRO A 594 27.80 21.41 -2.88
CA PRO A 594 28.76 22.11 -3.66
C PRO A 594 30.09 22.29 -2.92
N VAL A 595 31.19 22.17 -3.62
CA VAL A 595 32.56 22.42 -3.10
C VAL A 595 33.25 23.49 -3.89
N PRO A 596 34.31 24.18 -3.37
CA PRO A 596 35.09 25.13 -4.13
C PRO A 596 35.62 24.52 -5.43
N GLY A 597 35.39 25.21 -6.54
CA GLY A 597 35.65 24.73 -7.89
C GLY A 597 34.40 24.39 -8.69
N ASP A 598 33.28 24.04 -8.01
CA ASP A 598 31.98 23.88 -8.68
C ASP A 598 31.41 25.25 -9.08
N GLU A 599 30.75 25.36 -10.25
CA GLU A 599 29.90 26.51 -10.56
C GLU A 599 28.68 26.51 -9.64
N ILE A 600 28.46 27.64 -8.96
CA ILE A 600 27.41 27.74 -7.94
C ILE A 600 26.37 28.80 -8.24
N THR A 601 25.17 28.59 -7.78
CA THR A 601 24.02 29.52 -7.85
C THR A 601 23.31 29.57 -6.53
N GLY A 602 22.93 30.77 -6.06
CA GLY A 602 22.19 30.97 -4.85
C GLY A 602 20.67 31.02 -5.09
N PHE A 603 19.90 30.46 -4.18
CA PHE A 603 18.45 30.57 -4.16
C PHE A 603 18.00 31.16 -2.81
N ILE A 604 17.23 32.24 -2.85
CA ILE A 604 16.72 32.92 -1.66
C ILE A 604 15.56 32.12 -1.07
N THR A 605 15.77 31.53 0.11
CA THR A 605 14.76 30.74 0.83
C THR A 605 13.90 31.64 1.71
N ARG A 606 12.62 31.28 1.93
CA ARG A 606 11.74 32.04 2.82
C ARG A 606 12.14 31.79 4.28
N GLY A 607 12.81 32.75 4.90
CA GLY A 607 13.18 32.74 6.32
C GLY A 607 14.49 32.02 6.70
N SER A 608 15.22 31.38 5.76
CA SER A 608 16.43 30.61 6.07
C SER A 608 17.71 31.15 5.36
N GLY A 609 17.66 32.32 4.72
CA GLY A 609 18.78 32.91 4.01
C GLY A 609 18.93 32.37 2.57
N VAL A 610 20.16 32.30 2.05
CA VAL A 610 20.49 31.85 0.71
C VAL A 610 20.96 30.39 0.75
N SER A 611 20.28 29.51 0.03
CA SER A 611 20.73 28.14 -0.23
C SER A 611 21.58 28.12 -1.49
N VAL A 612 22.81 27.66 -1.39
CA VAL A 612 23.77 27.60 -2.50
C VAL A 612 23.82 26.22 -3.06
N HIS A 613 23.55 26.11 -4.36
CA HIS A 613 23.54 24.88 -5.13
C HIS A 613 24.60 24.93 -6.24
N ARG A 614 24.97 23.80 -6.78
CA ARG A 614 25.67 23.73 -8.03
C ARG A 614 24.78 24.22 -9.19
N ALA A 615 25.34 24.85 -10.17
CA ALA A 615 24.59 25.38 -11.32
C ALA A 615 23.89 24.28 -12.16
N ASP A 616 24.43 23.05 -12.16
CA ASP A 616 23.93 21.88 -12.85
C ASP A 616 22.96 21.00 -11.98
N CYS A 617 22.62 21.42 -10.77
CA CYS A 617 21.74 20.68 -9.89
C CYS A 617 20.30 20.63 -10.45
N ILE A 618 19.71 19.43 -10.54
CA ILE A 618 18.33 19.22 -11.03
C ILE A 618 17.33 20.09 -10.27
N ASN A 619 17.45 20.17 -8.94
CA ASN A 619 16.55 20.96 -8.10
C ASN A 619 16.66 22.46 -8.40
N ILE A 620 17.86 22.98 -8.72
CA ILE A 620 18.01 24.40 -9.04
C ILE A 620 17.53 24.71 -10.45
N THR A 621 17.66 23.77 -11.38
CA THR A 621 17.16 23.92 -12.74
C THR A 621 15.64 24.05 -12.74
N ASP A 622 14.95 23.26 -11.93
CA ASP A 622 13.50 23.31 -11.75
C ASP A 622 13.05 24.61 -11.05
N LEU A 623 13.76 25.02 -9.99
CA LEU A 623 13.50 26.29 -9.28
C LEU A 623 13.75 27.50 -10.19
N LYS A 624 14.72 27.45 -11.08
CA LYS A 624 15.03 28.52 -12.05
C LYS A 624 13.88 28.73 -13.05
N ILE A 625 13.20 27.63 -13.44
CA ILE A 625 12.06 27.69 -14.35
C ILE A 625 10.82 28.29 -13.64
N HIS A 626 10.57 27.90 -12.39
CA HIS A 626 9.33 28.23 -11.70
C HIS A 626 9.43 29.47 -10.78
N GLN A 627 10.64 29.83 -10.32
CA GLN A 627 10.88 30.92 -9.35
C GLN A 627 12.18 31.69 -9.66
N GLY A 628 12.41 32.05 -10.90
CA GLY A 628 13.62 32.73 -11.37
C GLY A 628 13.98 34.01 -10.64
N ASP A 629 12.96 34.78 -10.18
CA ASP A 629 13.14 36.05 -9.44
C ASP A 629 13.83 35.90 -8.07
N ARG A 630 13.98 34.67 -7.56
CA ARG A 630 14.63 34.36 -6.28
C ARG A 630 16.06 33.83 -6.43
N MET A 631 16.56 33.79 -7.65
CA MET A 631 17.93 33.42 -7.92
C MET A 631 18.85 34.58 -7.62
N VAL A 632 20.04 34.30 -7.06
CA VAL A 632 21.07 35.31 -6.72
C VAL A 632 22.44 34.78 -7.11
N GLY A 633 23.27 35.70 -7.62
CA GLY A 633 24.66 35.39 -7.93
C GLY A 633 25.46 35.17 -6.64
N VAL A 634 26.24 34.08 -6.64
CA VAL A 634 27.13 33.73 -5.50
C VAL A 634 28.50 33.35 -6.04
N LYS A 635 29.56 33.64 -5.27
CA LYS A 635 30.94 33.32 -5.61
C LYS A 635 31.67 32.70 -4.42
N TRP A 636 32.58 31.79 -4.70
CA TRP A 636 33.47 31.22 -3.67
C TRP A 636 34.46 32.28 -3.17
N ASN A 637 34.59 32.37 -1.86
CA ASN A 637 35.63 33.19 -1.20
C ASN A 637 36.61 32.24 -0.51
N LEU A 638 37.76 32.07 -1.18
CA LEU A 638 38.81 31.11 -0.78
C LEU A 638 39.58 31.50 0.50
N SER A 639 39.26 32.65 1.11
CA SER A 639 39.96 33.15 2.30
C SER A 639 39.46 32.53 3.62
N ALA A 640 38.36 31.77 3.62
CA ALA A 640 37.75 31.17 4.81
C ALA A 640 38.18 29.69 4.94
N LYS A 641 38.65 29.31 6.12
CA LYS A 641 38.89 27.89 6.46
C LYS A 641 37.53 27.23 6.67
N SER A 642 37.03 26.54 5.67
CA SER A 642 35.78 25.75 5.73
C SER A 642 36.09 24.31 5.40
N THR A 643 35.41 23.37 6.06
CA THR A 643 35.43 21.95 5.73
C THR A 643 34.23 21.63 4.85
N PHE A 644 34.44 20.81 3.80
CA PHE A 644 33.42 20.43 2.84
C PHE A 644 33.16 18.92 2.91
N LEU A 645 31.89 18.55 2.84
CA LEU A 645 31.47 17.16 2.80
C LEU A 645 31.47 16.64 1.36
N VAL A 646 32.19 15.57 1.10
CA VAL A 646 32.25 14.91 -0.21
C VAL A 646 31.78 13.48 -0.08
N ASN A 647 30.94 13.03 -1.01
CA ASN A 647 30.49 11.66 -1.13
C ASN A 647 31.00 11.06 -2.44
N ILE A 648 31.63 9.90 -2.37
CA ILE A 648 32.09 9.16 -3.55
C ILE A 648 31.53 7.75 -3.56
N GLN A 649 31.33 7.21 -4.75
CA GLN A 649 31.05 5.81 -5.02
C GLN A 649 32.22 5.21 -5.77
N VAL A 650 32.71 4.08 -5.28
CA VAL A 650 33.79 3.30 -5.87
C VAL A 650 33.20 1.99 -6.36
N GLU A 651 33.34 1.68 -7.62
CA GLU A 651 32.95 0.42 -8.22
C GLU A 651 34.20 -0.42 -8.49
N ALA A 652 34.20 -1.63 -7.94
CA ALA A 652 35.37 -2.49 -7.99
C ALA A 652 34.98 -3.97 -8.08
N LEU A 653 35.90 -4.81 -8.52
CA LEU A 653 35.78 -6.27 -8.33
C LEU A 653 36.01 -6.59 -6.85
N ASP A 654 35.08 -7.36 -6.28
CA ASP A 654 35.19 -7.79 -4.86
C ASP A 654 36.40 -8.70 -4.68
N ARG A 655 37.25 -8.31 -3.76
CA ARG A 655 38.43 -9.08 -3.37
C ARG A 655 38.80 -8.85 -1.90
N ALA A 656 39.53 -9.78 -1.36
CA ALA A 656 40.09 -9.61 -0.03
C ALA A 656 40.91 -8.33 0.07
N ARG A 657 40.72 -7.54 1.16
CA ARG A 657 41.40 -6.28 1.49
C ARG A 657 40.97 -5.07 0.64
N LEU A 658 40.02 -5.17 -0.29
CA LEU A 658 39.57 -4.03 -1.10
C LEU A 658 39.21 -2.81 -0.22
N LEU A 659 38.37 -3.00 0.80
CA LEU A 659 37.97 -1.91 1.70
C LEU A 659 39.17 -1.32 2.44
N SER A 660 40.11 -2.16 2.88
CA SER A 660 41.34 -1.71 3.55
C SER A 660 42.20 -0.85 2.64
N ASP A 661 42.34 -1.26 1.38
CA ASP A 661 43.16 -0.54 0.39
C ASP A 661 42.54 0.84 0.05
N VAL A 662 41.21 0.88 -0.14
CA VAL A 662 40.48 2.13 -0.39
C VAL A 662 40.51 3.07 0.80
N THR A 663 40.28 2.57 2.02
CA THR A 663 40.34 3.41 3.23
C THR A 663 41.76 3.93 3.48
N LYS A 664 42.76 3.10 3.22
CA LYS A 664 44.18 3.54 3.28
C LYS A 664 44.50 4.64 2.29
N ALA A 665 44.11 4.47 1.02
CA ALA A 665 44.33 5.48 -0.01
C ALA A 665 43.64 6.82 0.35
N LEU A 666 42.42 6.78 0.92
CA LEU A 666 41.76 7.98 1.40
C LEU A 666 42.49 8.61 2.61
N SER A 667 42.93 7.80 3.57
CA SER A 667 43.67 8.26 4.74
C SER A 667 45.03 8.87 4.38
N ASP A 668 45.74 8.30 3.41
CA ASP A 668 47.02 8.80 2.90
C ASP A 668 46.87 10.18 2.23
N GLN A 669 45.69 10.54 1.77
CA GLN A 669 45.34 11.87 1.24
C GLN A 669 44.83 12.83 2.35
N HIS A 670 44.99 12.49 3.62
CA HIS A 670 44.62 13.29 4.79
C HIS A 670 43.15 13.73 4.84
N VAL A 671 42.25 12.93 4.30
CA VAL A 671 40.80 13.16 4.41
C VAL A 671 40.20 12.41 5.60
N ASN A 672 39.24 13.05 6.30
CA ASN A 672 38.56 12.47 7.44
C ASN A 672 37.31 11.71 7.01
N ILE A 673 37.33 10.37 7.07
CA ILE A 673 36.20 9.52 6.68
C ILE A 673 35.13 9.55 7.77
N LEU A 674 33.92 10.00 7.42
CA LEU A 674 32.76 10.05 8.31
C LEU A 674 31.94 8.77 8.24
N SER A 675 31.76 8.23 7.04
CA SER A 675 31.04 6.97 6.84
C SER A 675 31.60 6.17 5.66
N ALA A 676 31.50 4.85 5.76
CA ALA A 676 31.81 3.91 4.69
C ALA A 676 30.76 2.82 4.66
N SER A 677 30.25 2.49 3.49
CA SER A 677 29.37 1.35 3.26
C SER A 677 29.83 0.56 2.06
N VAL A 678 29.78 -0.78 2.17
CA VAL A 678 30.17 -1.70 1.10
C VAL A 678 29.03 -2.66 0.85
N VAL A 679 28.63 -2.82 -0.38
CA VAL A 679 27.64 -3.78 -0.83
C VAL A 679 28.25 -4.59 -1.97
N THR A 680 28.31 -5.91 -1.80
CA THR A 680 28.76 -6.83 -2.85
C THR A 680 27.57 -7.46 -3.54
N ASN A 681 27.52 -7.36 -4.84
CA ASN A 681 26.50 -7.95 -5.69
C ASN A 681 26.83 -9.43 -6.00
N LYS A 682 25.84 -10.17 -6.53
CA LYS A 682 25.99 -11.59 -6.89
C LYS A 682 27.01 -11.85 -8.02
N ASP A 683 27.33 -10.82 -8.79
CA ASP A 683 28.30 -10.81 -9.91
C ASP A 683 29.73 -10.49 -9.47
N GLN A 684 30.00 -10.51 -8.15
CA GLN A 684 31.26 -10.13 -7.55
C GLN A 684 31.67 -8.66 -7.77
N THR A 685 30.73 -7.80 -8.09
CA THR A 685 30.95 -6.34 -8.12
C THR A 685 30.74 -5.77 -6.72
N ALA A 686 31.73 -5.07 -6.18
CA ALA A 686 31.64 -4.32 -4.94
C ALA A 686 31.34 -2.85 -5.21
N ILE A 687 30.28 -2.32 -4.61
CA ILE A 687 29.94 -0.90 -4.61
C ILE A 687 30.26 -0.35 -3.22
N CYS A 688 31.29 0.51 -3.14
CA CYS A 688 31.73 1.12 -1.88
C CYS A 688 31.35 2.61 -1.90
N LYS A 689 30.59 3.08 -0.92
CA LYS A 689 30.27 4.49 -0.75
C LYS A 689 30.98 5.05 0.47
N PHE A 690 31.66 6.18 0.26
CA PHE A 690 32.38 6.89 1.32
C PHE A 690 31.89 8.32 1.41
N SER A 691 31.72 8.80 2.66
CA SER A 691 31.51 10.20 2.97
C SER A 691 32.69 10.69 3.80
N PHE A 692 33.32 11.77 3.40
CA PHE A 692 34.45 12.33 4.12
C PHE A 692 34.48 13.85 4.08
N GLU A 693 35.17 14.44 5.02
CA GLU A 693 35.40 15.87 5.10
C GLU A 693 36.79 16.21 4.58
N MET A 694 36.86 17.29 3.80
CA MET A 694 38.12 17.86 3.35
C MET A 694 38.16 19.38 3.51
N ALA A 695 39.32 19.90 3.87
CA ALA A 695 39.54 21.32 4.12
C ALA A 695 39.89 22.10 2.83
N ASP A 696 40.41 21.40 1.82
CA ASP A 696 40.84 21.99 0.55
C ASP A 696 40.30 21.14 -0.61
N ALA A 697 39.34 21.69 -1.33
CA ALA A 697 38.69 21.02 -2.46
C ALA A 697 39.57 20.89 -3.71
N SER A 698 40.68 21.61 -3.78
CA SER A 698 41.65 21.48 -4.90
C SER A 698 42.31 20.10 -4.93
N HIS A 699 42.33 19.39 -3.80
CA HIS A 699 42.85 18.03 -3.68
C HIS A 699 41.85 16.92 -4.04
N LEU A 700 40.59 17.25 -4.38
CA LEU A 700 39.57 16.23 -4.65
C LEU A 700 39.96 15.34 -5.83
N ASP A 701 40.48 15.92 -6.91
CA ASP A 701 40.91 15.16 -8.09
C ASP A 701 42.10 14.23 -7.77
N ALA A 702 42.98 14.64 -6.87
CA ALA A 702 44.08 13.80 -6.41
C ALA A 702 43.56 12.61 -5.57
N VAL A 703 42.54 12.82 -4.72
CA VAL A 703 41.87 11.78 -3.94
C VAL A 703 41.19 10.77 -4.86
N LEU A 704 40.42 11.24 -5.85
CA LEU A 704 39.76 10.37 -6.83
C LEU A 704 40.76 9.57 -7.65
N ALA A 705 41.86 10.20 -8.09
CA ALA A 705 42.92 9.53 -8.83
C ALA A 705 43.66 8.46 -7.99
N ALA A 706 43.89 8.73 -6.70
CA ALA A 706 44.53 7.78 -5.80
C ALA A 706 43.63 6.52 -5.60
N VAL A 707 42.31 6.70 -5.46
CA VAL A 707 41.38 5.58 -5.35
C VAL A 707 41.25 4.81 -6.67
N ARG A 708 41.23 5.51 -7.83
CA ARG A 708 41.20 4.85 -9.15
C ARG A 708 42.43 4.01 -9.44
N SER A 709 43.56 4.32 -8.81
CA SER A 709 44.82 3.55 -9.00
C SER A 709 44.83 2.21 -8.26
N ILE A 710 43.86 1.91 -7.43
CA ILE A 710 43.78 0.65 -6.64
C ILE A 710 43.40 -0.50 -7.58
N GLU A 711 44.16 -1.59 -7.48
CA GLU A 711 43.90 -2.78 -8.26
C GLU A 711 42.45 -3.32 -8.01
N GLY A 712 41.72 -3.55 -9.12
CA GLY A 712 40.33 -4.00 -9.08
C GLY A 712 39.28 -2.90 -9.04
N VAL A 713 39.66 -1.63 -8.84
CA VAL A 713 38.79 -0.47 -8.99
C VAL A 713 38.68 -0.10 -10.46
N TYR A 714 37.48 -0.03 -11.00
CA TYR A 714 37.28 0.34 -12.41
C TYR A 714 36.49 1.65 -12.58
N ASP A 715 35.77 2.09 -11.54
CA ASP A 715 35.17 3.42 -11.58
C ASP A 715 35.11 4.07 -10.19
N VAL A 716 35.25 5.41 -10.18
CA VAL A 716 35.16 6.24 -8.96
C VAL A 716 34.45 7.54 -9.33
N ASP A 717 33.24 7.68 -8.83
CA ASP A 717 32.42 8.84 -9.10
C ASP A 717 32.01 9.58 -7.82
N ARG A 718 31.87 10.90 -7.96
CA ARG A 718 31.26 11.72 -6.93
C ARG A 718 29.75 11.57 -6.99
N ILE A 719 29.16 11.11 -5.87
CA ILE A 719 27.71 10.95 -5.79
C ILE A 719 27.07 12.09 -5.02
N PHE A 720 25.85 12.41 -5.41
CA PHE A 720 25.02 13.42 -4.77
C PHE A 720 23.80 12.72 -4.14
N ASN A 721 23.44 13.12 -2.93
CA ASN A 721 22.20 12.60 -2.31
C ASN A 721 21.01 13.21 -3.08
N ASN A 722 20.31 12.36 -3.82
CA ASN A 722 19.03 12.72 -4.42
C ASN A 722 17.95 12.82 -3.35
#